data_85c32e760f1cf3ffb491f31f73714c2c
#
_entry.id   85c32e760f1cf3ffb491f31f73714c2c
#
_cell.length_a   1.000
_cell.length_b   1.000
_cell.length_c   1.000
_cell.angle_alpha   90.00
_cell.angle_beta   90.00
_cell.angle_gamma   90.00
#
_symmetry.space_group_name_H-M   'P 1'
#
loop_
_entity.id
_entity.type
_entity.pdbx_description
1 polymer ?
#
loop_
_entity_poly.entity_id
_entity_poly.type
_entity_poly.pdbx_seq_one_letter_code
_entity_poly.pdbx_strand_id
1 'polypeptide(L)'
;MIRKNVAKTTVVLLTASLLLPSFLPAETQAKAKIRLNYKKLNLQVGQQKKLKVKGTKKKVVWKSSKKKTATVSKKGVVKAIKKGTAKITAKVGKKKLYCTIRVTNPKAKVTSTPTAPASALPSQTPQTPSQSPAVTASPSATPISTPTATPEETPFTSMEPYQTGTPATPSLSQETGVYEDSFTLYMVSQPGTEIYYTTDGSIPTTTSTKYNGSIEITCKNGTPNVLCSAENIKKMYIAGSGYDYTPADDEVDKCTIIRAIAVAPDGTTSSVVTNSYFVGNNVADKYAGATVASLVIDPKDLLDYDTGILAMGALYDQWKATAEGKSIITSKAYWNYEGNYTQSGKDWERQGNLDYIDSASGNVEFSIPVGIRLHGGASRMYGQKSMKFYMREEYGQKNLKYALIPGDVNAEGKQIEKYKGFMLRNGGNDTELTKIRDLFIQNQVTDRAFGTQATRPCVLFLNGEYWGVYNLTERYSDDNFEQNYGVDKDNVVVFKEDELDEGKDEDIALYDELMSYANKDFTDDAVYNDFCNIVDIDSFTDYYATEIYIGNSDWLIPSDKPYRKNYLVWRARTADEENPYADGKWRYMLYDTEYSMGLYNSGRQYAQTDSFTKAKSMDPLFAAVIQNETFYNKFVATIKEIGSTNFDYNTCCKKLDEYTALYKPLMQDYYTRYFGITDTWHRNQFDSNVSEMKNFLKVRYENIMDYIEK
;
A
#
# COMPACT_ATOMS: atom_id res chain seq x y z
N MET A 1 -29.71 37.76 -50.03
CA MET A 1 -30.23 36.45 -50.41
C MET A 1 -29.22 35.38 -49.98
N ILE A 2 -29.69 34.34 -49.34
CA ILE A 2 -28.99 33.14 -48.88
C ILE A 2 -28.10 33.36 -47.63
N ARG A 3 -28.71 33.13 -46.46
CA ARG A 3 -28.06 32.96 -45.17
C ARG A 3 -27.48 31.52 -45.09
N LYS A 4 -26.20 31.40 -44.75
CA LYS A 4 -25.60 30.14 -44.35
C LYS A 4 -25.70 30.00 -42.82
N ASN A 5 -26.41 28.99 -42.38
CA ASN A 5 -26.46 28.57 -40.98
C ASN A 5 -25.15 27.90 -40.58
N VAL A 6 -24.53 28.43 -39.54
CA VAL A 6 -23.44 27.77 -38.82
C VAL A 6 -24.08 27.07 -37.62
N ALA A 7 -24.05 25.75 -37.63
CA ALA A 7 -24.48 24.94 -36.48
C ALA A 7 -23.45 25.03 -35.36
N LYS A 8 -23.86 25.58 -34.22
CA LYS A 8 -23.14 25.48 -32.96
C LYS A 8 -23.45 24.13 -32.31
N THR A 9 -22.48 23.27 -32.23
CA THR A 9 -22.60 22.04 -31.44
C THR A 9 -22.42 22.40 -29.95
N THR A 10 -23.51 22.41 -29.22
CA THR A 10 -23.55 22.59 -27.77
C THR A 10 -23.36 21.21 -27.16
N VAL A 11 -22.28 21.01 -26.42
CA VAL A 11 -22.08 19.84 -25.56
C VAL A 11 -22.98 20.03 -24.35
N VAL A 12 -24.00 19.22 -24.23
CA VAL A 12 -24.89 19.15 -23.06
C VAL A 12 -24.29 18.14 -22.07
N LEU A 13 -23.78 18.66 -20.97
CA LEU A 13 -23.53 17.85 -19.78
C LEU A 13 -24.88 17.50 -19.15
N LEU A 14 -25.25 16.23 -19.19
CA LEU A 14 -26.41 15.71 -18.48
C LEU A 14 -26.04 15.54 -16.99
N THR A 15 -26.45 16.50 -16.17
CA THR A 15 -26.64 16.28 -14.74
C THR A 15 -28.00 15.59 -14.56
N ALA A 16 -27.99 14.30 -14.27
CA ALA A 16 -29.20 13.56 -13.94
C ALA A 16 -29.62 13.84 -12.50
N SER A 17 -30.45 14.88 -12.30
CA SER A 17 -31.26 15.01 -11.08
C SER A 17 -32.46 14.11 -11.21
N LEU A 18 -32.52 12.99 -10.53
CA LEU A 18 -33.66 12.10 -10.45
C LEU A 18 -34.66 12.64 -9.42
N LEU A 19 -35.71 13.29 -9.89
CA LEU A 19 -36.97 13.42 -9.19
C LEU A 19 -37.78 12.12 -9.41
N LEU A 20 -37.94 11.34 -8.34
CA LEU A 20 -38.82 10.16 -8.32
C LEU A 20 -40.19 10.54 -7.80
N PRO A 21 -41.27 10.10 -8.47
CA PRO A 21 -42.60 10.11 -7.87
C PRO A 21 -42.76 8.89 -6.94
N SER A 22 -43.35 9.16 -5.80
CA SER A 22 -43.72 8.20 -4.77
C SER A 22 -44.70 7.14 -5.31
N PHE A 23 -44.22 5.90 -5.45
CA PHE A 23 -45.07 4.71 -5.42
C PHE A 23 -44.41 3.70 -4.52
N LEU A 24 -45.02 3.45 -3.35
CA LEU A 24 -44.73 2.33 -2.49
C LEU A 24 -45.18 1.03 -3.15
N PRO A 25 -44.36 0.04 -3.28
CA PRO A 25 -44.76 -1.35 -3.25
C PRO A 25 -44.21 -2.07 -2.02
N ALA A 26 -44.99 -3.01 -1.55
CA ALA A 26 -44.85 -3.83 -0.38
C ALA A 26 -43.44 -4.40 -0.13
N GLU A 27 -43.08 -4.48 1.18
CA GLU A 27 -41.89 -5.12 1.71
C GLU A 27 -41.62 -6.51 1.11
N THR A 28 -40.65 -6.63 0.26
CA THR A 28 -39.95 -7.89 0.00
C THR A 28 -38.66 -7.88 0.80
N GLN A 29 -38.67 -8.54 1.97
CA GLN A 29 -37.44 -8.84 2.74
C GLN A 29 -36.41 -9.46 1.80
N ALA A 30 -35.32 -8.74 1.56
CA ALA A 30 -34.18 -9.26 0.81
C ALA A 30 -33.61 -10.47 1.55
N LYS A 31 -33.70 -11.66 0.91
CA LYS A 31 -33.17 -12.92 1.49
C LYS A 31 -31.66 -12.81 1.62
N ALA A 32 -31.16 -12.86 2.85
CA ALA A 32 -29.73 -12.85 3.17
C ALA A 32 -28.95 -13.83 2.26
N LYS A 33 -27.89 -13.34 1.61
CA LYS A 33 -27.07 -14.13 0.67
C LYS A 33 -26.37 -15.29 1.43
N ILE A 34 -26.67 -16.53 1.06
CA ILE A 34 -26.09 -17.71 1.72
C ILE A 34 -24.63 -17.87 1.27
N ARG A 35 -23.67 -17.79 2.20
CA ARG A 35 -22.22 -17.85 1.96
C ARG A 35 -21.49 -18.73 3.00
N LEU A 36 -20.28 -19.22 2.66
CA LEU A 36 -19.33 -19.84 3.60
C LEU A 36 -18.43 -18.76 4.21
N ASN A 37 -17.98 -18.96 5.44
CA ASN A 37 -16.97 -18.12 6.09
C ASN A 37 -15.58 -18.23 5.47
N TYR A 38 -15.27 -19.34 4.82
CA TYR A 38 -14.01 -19.54 4.08
C TYR A 38 -14.26 -20.16 2.71
N LYS A 39 -13.64 -19.64 1.67
CA LYS A 39 -13.61 -20.21 0.31
C LYS A 39 -12.40 -21.15 0.14
N LYS A 40 -11.29 -20.87 0.84
CA LYS A 40 -10.05 -21.67 0.88
C LYS A 40 -9.53 -21.75 2.31
N LEU A 41 -8.86 -22.84 2.70
CA LEU A 41 -8.21 -23.03 3.99
C LEU A 41 -6.91 -23.82 3.81
N ASN A 42 -5.82 -23.32 4.39
CA ASN A 42 -4.56 -24.04 4.52
C ASN A 42 -4.47 -24.62 5.94
N LEU A 43 -4.25 -25.93 6.05
CA LEU A 43 -4.16 -26.62 7.34
C LEU A 43 -2.94 -27.54 7.32
N GLN A 44 -2.24 -27.64 8.44
CA GLN A 44 -1.24 -28.68 8.64
C GLN A 44 -1.92 -30.00 9.04
N VAL A 45 -1.27 -31.13 8.73
CA VAL A 45 -1.76 -32.43 9.16
C VAL A 45 -2.02 -32.44 10.67
N GLY A 46 -3.22 -32.87 11.07
CA GLY A 46 -3.70 -32.85 12.44
C GLY A 46 -4.54 -31.62 12.81
N GLN A 47 -4.38 -30.49 12.16
CA GLN A 47 -5.14 -29.27 12.45
C GLN A 47 -6.64 -29.42 12.09
N GLN A 48 -7.45 -28.63 12.81
CA GLN A 48 -8.89 -28.55 12.59
C GLN A 48 -9.33 -27.08 12.46
N LYS A 49 -10.33 -26.82 11.59
CA LYS A 49 -10.97 -25.50 11.48
C LYS A 49 -12.45 -25.68 11.19
N LYS A 50 -13.29 -24.79 11.77
CA LYS A 50 -14.75 -24.85 11.61
C LYS A 50 -15.20 -24.01 10.42
N LEU A 51 -15.87 -24.61 9.47
CA LEU A 51 -16.63 -23.95 8.42
C LEU A 51 -18.04 -23.61 8.92
N LYS A 52 -18.50 -22.40 8.65
CA LYS A 52 -19.87 -21.93 8.95
C LYS A 52 -20.54 -21.44 7.67
N VAL A 53 -21.82 -21.72 7.51
CA VAL A 53 -22.65 -21.14 6.45
C VAL A 53 -23.42 -19.99 7.08
N LYS A 54 -23.20 -18.76 6.60
CA LYS A 54 -23.94 -17.55 7.00
C LYS A 54 -25.15 -17.33 6.07
N GLY A 55 -26.15 -16.59 6.51
CA GLY A 55 -27.33 -16.23 5.70
C GLY A 55 -28.40 -17.30 5.58
N THR A 56 -28.44 -18.32 6.48
CA THR A 56 -29.49 -19.34 6.47
C THR A 56 -29.66 -20.03 7.82
N LYS A 57 -30.92 -20.32 8.20
CA LYS A 57 -31.26 -21.19 9.32
C LYS A 57 -31.51 -22.66 8.88
N LYS A 58 -31.36 -22.95 7.56
CA LYS A 58 -31.59 -24.30 7.01
C LYS A 58 -30.46 -25.25 7.36
N LYS A 59 -30.77 -26.55 7.52
CA LYS A 59 -29.78 -27.62 7.77
C LYS A 59 -28.72 -27.66 6.67
N VAL A 60 -27.44 -27.69 7.06
CA VAL A 60 -26.28 -27.81 6.16
C VAL A 60 -25.80 -29.23 6.12
N VAL A 61 -25.64 -29.80 4.92
CA VAL A 61 -25.05 -31.14 4.71
C VAL A 61 -23.63 -30.93 4.16
N TRP A 62 -22.66 -31.50 4.88
CA TRP A 62 -21.25 -31.39 4.58
C TRP A 62 -20.70 -32.64 3.88
N LYS A 63 -19.84 -32.45 2.87
CA LYS A 63 -19.16 -33.56 2.16
C LYS A 63 -17.73 -33.16 1.81
N SER A 64 -16.77 -34.07 2.00
CA SER A 64 -15.40 -33.93 1.51
C SER A 64 -15.21 -34.70 0.22
N SER A 65 -14.51 -34.11 -0.76
CA SER A 65 -14.16 -34.80 -2.03
C SER A 65 -13.04 -35.84 -1.84
N LYS A 66 -12.16 -35.66 -0.82
CA LYS A 66 -11.03 -36.55 -0.53
C LYS A 66 -10.90 -36.76 0.98
N LYS A 67 -11.63 -37.71 1.55
CA LYS A 67 -11.62 -37.97 2.99
C LYS A 67 -10.24 -38.41 3.53
N LYS A 68 -9.38 -39.00 2.70
CA LYS A 68 -7.98 -39.32 3.05
C LYS A 68 -7.10 -38.09 3.21
N THR A 69 -7.48 -36.94 2.63
CA THR A 69 -6.77 -35.68 2.72
C THR A 69 -7.35 -34.78 3.82
N ALA A 70 -8.68 -34.58 3.82
CA ALA A 70 -9.37 -33.83 4.85
C ALA A 70 -10.80 -34.38 5.05
N THR A 71 -11.24 -34.48 6.29
CA THR A 71 -12.62 -34.86 6.66
C THR A 71 -13.39 -33.63 7.11
N VAL A 72 -14.73 -33.72 7.10
CA VAL A 72 -15.60 -32.66 7.65
C VAL A 72 -16.72 -33.34 8.47
N SER A 73 -16.96 -32.84 9.68
CA SER A 73 -18.01 -33.31 10.57
C SER A 73 -19.40 -32.79 10.20
N LYS A 74 -20.46 -33.36 10.77
CA LYS A 74 -21.85 -32.83 10.63
C LYS A 74 -22.02 -31.40 11.14
N LYS A 75 -21.13 -30.94 12.05
CA LYS A 75 -21.09 -29.57 12.60
C LYS A 75 -20.19 -28.61 11.78
N GLY A 76 -19.62 -29.07 10.64
CA GLY A 76 -18.77 -28.24 9.77
C GLY A 76 -17.30 -28.16 10.18
N VAL A 77 -16.84 -28.94 11.16
CA VAL A 77 -15.42 -28.96 11.55
C VAL A 77 -14.64 -29.79 10.54
N VAL A 78 -13.70 -29.17 9.86
CA VAL A 78 -12.75 -29.79 8.93
C VAL A 78 -11.53 -30.25 9.73
N LYS A 79 -11.07 -31.49 9.51
CA LYS A 79 -9.81 -32.03 10.07
C LYS A 79 -8.89 -32.43 8.93
N ALA A 80 -7.67 -31.89 8.95
CA ALA A 80 -6.61 -32.22 8.00
C ALA A 80 -5.97 -33.58 8.36
N ILE A 81 -5.91 -34.52 7.40
CA ILE A 81 -5.46 -35.88 7.63
C ILE A 81 -4.11 -36.18 6.98
N LYS A 82 -3.92 -35.84 5.70
CA LYS A 82 -2.71 -36.12 4.92
C LYS A 82 -2.47 -35.00 3.91
N LYS A 83 -1.18 -34.70 3.63
CA LYS A 83 -0.77 -33.70 2.61
C LYS A 83 -1.54 -33.89 1.30
N GLY A 84 -2.05 -32.79 0.75
CA GLY A 84 -2.82 -32.77 -0.49
C GLY A 84 -3.94 -31.75 -0.48
N THR A 85 -4.77 -31.75 -1.51
CA THR A 85 -5.91 -30.83 -1.65
C THR A 85 -7.24 -31.60 -1.62
N ALA A 86 -8.21 -31.09 -0.85
CA ALA A 86 -9.57 -31.61 -0.78
C ALA A 86 -10.58 -30.46 -0.89
N LYS A 87 -11.71 -30.69 -1.57
CA LYS A 87 -12.83 -29.75 -1.69
C LYS A 87 -13.91 -30.13 -0.68
N ILE A 88 -14.25 -29.24 0.24
CA ILE A 88 -15.37 -29.42 1.16
C ILE A 88 -16.60 -28.75 0.54
N THR A 89 -17.71 -29.48 0.46
CA THR A 89 -18.99 -28.98 -0.04
C THR A 89 -19.98 -28.85 1.11
N ALA A 90 -20.58 -27.66 1.23
CA ALA A 90 -21.73 -27.39 2.09
C ALA A 90 -22.99 -27.30 1.23
N LYS A 91 -23.95 -28.22 1.39
CA LYS A 91 -25.24 -28.20 0.67
C LYS A 91 -26.32 -27.65 1.58
N VAL A 92 -27.01 -26.61 1.12
CA VAL A 92 -28.13 -25.95 1.81
C VAL A 92 -29.34 -25.95 0.87
N GLY A 93 -30.26 -26.88 1.04
CA GLY A 93 -31.34 -27.11 0.06
C GLY A 93 -30.76 -27.46 -1.32
N LYS A 94 -31.14 -26.68 -2.34
CA LYS A 94 -30.61 -26.85 -3.72
C LYS A 94 -29.24 -26.18 -3.92
N LYS A 95 -28.79 -25.27 -3.01
CA LYS A 95 -27.53 -24.50 -3.16
C LYS A 95 -26.34 -25.29 -2.63
N LYS A 96 -25.22 -25.29 -3.39
CA LYS A 96 -23.93 -25.89 -2.99
C LYS A 96 -22.90 -24.77 -2.85
N LEU A 97 -22.16 -24.77 -1.75
CA LEU A 97 -21.05 -23.86 -1.46
C LEU A 97 -19.79 -24.71 -1.29
N TYR A 98 -18.65 -24.17 -1.68
CA TYR A 98 -17.39 -24.91 -1.73
C TYR A 98 -16.30 -24.19 -0.93
N CYS A 99 -15.46 -24.99 -0.23
CA CYS A 99 -14.23 -24.56 0.38
C CYS A 99 -13.10 -25.51 -0.03
N THR A 100 -12.02 -24.98 -0.57
CA THR A 100 -10.83 -25.76 -0.91
C THR A 100 -9.90 -25.85 0.30
N ILE A 101 -9.54 -27.05 0.71
CA ILE A 101 -8.63 -27.31 1.82
C ILE A 101 -7.29 -27.79 1.27
N ARG A 102 -6.22 -27.06 1.50
CA ARG A 102 -4.84 -27.49 1.22
C ARG A 102 -4.20 -27.95 2.52
N VAL A 103 -3.77 -29.19 2.56
CA VAL A 103 -3.12 -29.80 3.72
C VAL A 103 -1.61 -29.94 3.47
N THR A 104 -0.79 -29.40 4.37
CA THR A 104 0.67 -29.49 4.35
C THR A 104 1.18 -30.36 5.51
N ASN A 105 2.41 -30.87 5.41
CA ASN A 105 3.04 -31.55 6.53
C ASN A 105 3.46 -30.52 7.60
N PRO A 106 3.47 -30.90 8.91
CA PRO A 106 4.10 -30.07 9.93
C PRO A 106 5.57 -29.86 9.60
N LYS A 107 6.10 -28.64 9.80
CA LYS A 107 7.56 -28.39 9.73
C LYS A 107 8.22 -29.24 10.84
N ALA A 108 9.31 -29.94 10.53
CA ALA A 108 10.09 -30.65 11.51
C ALA A 108 10.63 -29.65 12.56
N LYS A 109 10.39 -29.95 13.84
CA LYS A 109 10.90 -29.17 14.96
C LYS A 109 12.39 -29.51 15.06
N VAL A 110 13.26 -28.57 14.74
CA VAL A 110 14.71 -28.71 14.98
C VAL A 110 14.89 -28.61 16.49
N THR A 111 15.22 -29.71 17.11
CA THR A 111 15.60 -29.79 18.51
C THR A 111 17.06 -29.39 18.60
N SER A 112 17.35 -28.19 19.05
CA SER A 112 18.71 -27.77 19.44
C SER A 112 19.00 -28.35 20.84
N THR A 113 19.99 -29.16 20.92
CA THR A 113 20.57 -29.67 22.18
C THR A 113 21.32 -28.54 22.86
N PRO A 114 21.15 -28.30 24.17
CA PRO A 114 21.88 -27.26 24.87
C PRO A 114 23.28 -27.75 25.22
N THR A 115 24.31 -27.00 24.86
CA THR A 115 25.65 -27.15 25.41
C THR A 115 25.81 -26.16 26.57
N ALA A 116 26.22 -26.65 27.72
CA ALA A 116 26.32 -25.95 28.99
C ALA A 116 27.57 -25.02 29.07
N PRO A 117 27.64 -24.14 30.10
CA PRO A 117 28.41 -22.91 30.07
C PRO A 117 29.82 -23.04 30.70
N ALA A 118 30.71 -22.15 30.34
CA ALA A 118 31.97 -21.93 31.07
C ALA A 118 32.08 -20.46 31.50
N SER A 119 32.04 -20.32 32.78
CA SER A 119 32.67 -19.43 33.79
C SER A 119 33.36 -18.11 33.44
N ALA A 120 32.83 -17.09 34.05
CA ALA A 120 33.39 -16.11 35.04
C ALA A 120 34.51 -15.14 34.66
N LEU A 121 34.15 -13.87 34.63
CA LEU A 121 34.62 -12.61 35.25
C LEU A 121 36.14 -12.40 35.58
N PRO A 122 36.67 -11.14 35.59
CA PRO A 122 36.18 -10.13 36.54
C PRO A 122 36.02 -8.68 36.05
N SER A 123 35.26 -8.02 36.87
CA SER A 123 34.89 -6.61 37.01
C SER A 123 36.08 -5.65 37.14
N GLN A 124 35.91 -4.42 36.58
CA GLN A 124 36.33 -3.18 37.27
C GLN A 124 35.50 -1.98 36.83
N THR A 125 35.06 -1.24 37.80
CA THR A 125 34.21 -0.06 37.81
C THR A 125 35.04 1.24 37.81
N PRO A 126 34.44 2.45 37.99
CA PRO A 126 34.35 3.52 36.97
C PRO A 126 35.17 4.77 37.33
N GLN A 127 35.33 5.70 36.41
CA GLN A 127 35.60 7.10 36.75
C GLN A 127 35.00 8.08 35.75
N THR A 128 34.17 8.96 36.24
CA THR A 128 33.76 10.29 35.75
C THR A 128 34.55 11.34 36.54
N PRO A 129 34.58 12.64 36.27
CA PRO A 129 34.02 13.43 35.19
C PRO A 129 34.93 14.58 34.66
N SER A 130 34.44 15.36 33.73
CA SER A 130 34.53 16.84 33.77
C SER A 130 34.96 17.56 32.49
N GLN A 131 34.10 18.46 32.12
CA GLN A 131 34.23 19.80 31.50
C GLN A 131 34.37 19.96 30.00
N SER A 132 33.29 20.59 29.50
CA SER A 132 33.25 21.43 28.31
C SER A 132 34.16 22.66 28.42
N PRO A 133 34.67 23.18 27.33
CA PRO A 133 34.31 24.53 26.98
C PRO A 133 34.12 24.86 25.47
N ALA A 134 33.16 25.76 25.26
CA ALA A 134 33.13 26.94 24.39
C ALA A 134 33.55 26.88 22.90
N VAL A 135 32.59 27.26 22.10
CA VAL A 135 32.53 27.91 20.80
C VAL A 135 33.76 28.73 20.40
N THR A 136 34.30 28.50 19.19
CA THR A 136 34.83 29.59 18.34
C THR A 136 34.88 29.21 16.85
N ALA A 137 34.26 30.07 16.04
CA ALA A 137 34.56 30.52 14.67
C ALA A 137 35.09 29.57 13.58
N SER A 138 34.30 29.56 12.51
CA SER A 138 34.62 29.19 11.13
C SER A 138 35.92 29.82 10.59
N PRO A 139 36.64 29.09 9.74
CA PRO A 139 37.39 29.71 8.66
C PRO A 139 36.98 29.23 7.27
N SER A 140 36.92 30.19 6.43
CA SER A 140 36.97 30.33 4.98
C SER A 140 37.44 29.14 4.17
N ALA A 141 36.68 28.83 3.11
CA ALA A 141 36.99 27.87 2.07
C ALA A 141 38.22 28.24 1.27
N THR A 142 39.13 27.30 1.13
CA THR A 142 40.18 27.32 0.10
C THR A 142 39.84 26.23 -0.93
N PRO A 143 40.01 26.48 -2.24
CA PRO A 143 39.63 25.50 -3.26
C PRO A 143 40.66 24.33 -3.27
N ILE A 144 40.15 23.12 -3.09
CA ILE A 144 40.93 21.92 -3.23
C ILE A 144 40.89 21.50 -4.71
N SER A 145 42.07 21.44 -5.28
CA SER A 145 42.37 20.91 -6.60
C SER A 145 41.85 19.48 -6.76
N THR A 146 41.15 19.26 -7.87
CA THR A 146 40.72 17.96 -8.38
C THR A 146 41.90 17.00 -8.54
N PRO A 147 41.90 15.83 -7.93
CA PRO A 147 42.76 14.75 -8.37
C PRO A 147 42.05 13.99 -9.48
N THR A 148 42.57 14.08 -10.69
CA THR A 148 42.33 13.09 -11.73
C THR A 148 42.92 11.76 -11.26
N ALA A 149 42.12 10.94 -10.64
CA ALA A 149 42.51 9.57 -10.33
C ALA A 149 42.05 8.69 -11.49
N THR A 150 43.00 8.19 -12.24
CA THR A 150 42.84 6.98 -13.06
C THR A 150 42.28 5.90 -12.12
N PRO A 151 41.20 5.16 -12.48
CA PRO A 151 40.68 4.08 -11.66
C PRO A 151 41.78 3.01 -11.53
N GLU A 152 42.33 2.88 -10.33
CA GLU A 152 43.18 1.76 -9.98
C GLU A 152 42.26 0.52 -9.94
N GLU A 153 42.54 -0.44 -10.82
CA GLU A 153 41.85 -1.73 -10.85
C GLU A 153 41.98 -2.38 -9.44
N THR A 154 40.94 -2.34 -8.66
CA THR A 154 40.88 -3.12 -7.41
C THR A 154 40.95 -4.60 -7.80
N PRO A 155 41.97 -5.34 -7.35
CA PRO A 155 42.05 -6.74 -7.69
C PRO A 155 40.88 -7.49 -7.09
N PHE A 156 40.05 -8.14 -7.95
CA PHE A 156 39.05 -9.10 -7.49
C PHE A 156 39.70 -10.09 -6.53
N THR A 157 39.16 -10.23 -5.34
CA THR A 157 39.58 -11.25 -4.39
C THR A 157 39.43 -12.61 -5.06
N SER A 158 40.52 -13.37 -5.18
CA SER A 158 40.50 -14.72 -5.75
C SER A 158 39.61 -15.61 -4.89
N MET A 159 38.46 -16.04 -5.47
CA MET A 159 37.58 -17.01 -4.80
C MET A 159 38.26 -18.37 -4.77
N GLU A 160 38.04 -19.10 -3.67
CA GLU A 160 38.44 -20.50 -3.58
C GLU A 160 37.73 -21.33 -4.67
N PRO A 161 38.44 -22.31 -5.29
CA PRO A 161 37.83 -23.17 -6.30
C PRO A 161 36.62 -23.90 -5.77
N TYR A 162 35.60 -24.03 -6.63
CA TYR A 162 34.42 -24.83 -6.30
C TYR A 162 34.82 -26.27 -6.01
N GLN A 163 34.33 -26.78 -4.92
CA GLN A 163 34.56 -28.17 -4.51
C GLN A 163 33.28 -28.99 -4.66
N THR A 164 32.29 -28.72 -3.83
CA THR A 164 30.95 -29.38 -3.84
C THR A 164 29.94 -28.48 -3.16
N GLY A 165 28.64 -28.72 -3.45
CA GLY A 165 27.52 -27.99 -2.83
C GLY A 165 27.04 -26.80 -3.65
N THR A 166 26.47 -25.78 -2.99
CA THR A 166 25.97 -24.57 -3.69
C THR A 166 27.14 -23.64 -4.00
N PRO A 167 27.35 -23.26 -5.28
CA PRO A 167 28.39 -22.29 -5.65
C PRO A 167 28.18 -20.93 -4.96
N ALA A 168 29.24 -20.19 -4.74
CA ALA A 168 29.14 -18.80 -4.31
C ALA A 168 28.49 -17.94 -5.42
N THR A 169 27.71 -16.96 -5.00
CA THR A 169 27.12 -15.96 -5.90
C THR A 169 28.21 -15.20 -6.66
N PRO A 170 28.06 -14.91 -7.96
CA PRO A 170 29.04 -14.12 -8.71
C PRO A 170 29.28 -12.75 -8.07
N SER A 171 30.55 -12.32 -8.06
CA SER A 171 30.92 -10.94 -7.73
C SER A 171 30.95 -10.08 -8.98
N LEU A 172 30.41 -8.87 -8.91
CA LEU A 172 30.39 -7.88 -9.99
C LEU A 172 31.39 -6.77 -9.67
N SER A 173 32.12 -6.26 -10.69
CA SER A 173 33.14 -5.20 -10.50
C SER A 173 32.56 -3.85 -10.09
N GLN A 174 31.29 -3.64 -10.33
CA GLN A 174 30.54 -2.45 -9.91
C GLN A 174 29.29 -2.88 -9.16
N GLU A 175 28.95 -2.16 -8.12
CA GLU A 175 27.72 -2.36 -7.35
C GLU A 175 26.54 -1.60 -7.99
N THR A 176 25.31 -1.85 -7.51
CA THR A 176 24.16 -0.99 -7.84
C THR A 176 24.51 0.47 -7.55
N GLY A 177 24.15 1.39 -8.46
CA GLY A 177 24.45 2.81 -8.24
C GLY A 177 24.11 3.72 -9.40
N VAL A 178 24.42 5.01 -9.19
CA VAL A 178 24.32 6.08 -10.18
C VAL A 178 25.72 6.40 -10.70
N TYR A 179 25.87 6.38 -12.01
CA TYR A 179 27.14 6.56 -12.72
C TYR A 179 27.00 7.67 -13.75
N GLU A 180 27.96 8.58 -13.82
CA GLU A 180 27.97 9.64 -14.82
C GLU A 180 28.29 9.08 -16.21
N ASP A 181 29.33 8.24 -16.29
CA ASP A 181 29.87 7.69 -17.52
C ASP A 181 29.57 6.19 -17.68
N SER A 182 29.61 5.76 -18.92
CA SER A 182 29.56 4.34 -19.28
C SER A 182 30.83 3.62 -18.79
N PHE A 183 30.68 2.35 -18.43
CA PHE A 183 31.78 1.54 -17.92
C PHE A 183 31.69 0.08 -18.37
N THR A 184 32.79 -0.62 -18.30
CA THR A 184 32.86 -2.06 -18.54
C THR A 184 32.65 -2.82 -17.23
N LEU A 185 31.60 -3.65 -17.17
CA LEU A 185 31.30 -4.53 -16.03
C LEU A 185 31.99 -5.88 -16.22
N TYR A 186 32.71 -6.30 -15.20
CA TYR A 186 33.27 -7.64 -15.09
C TYR A 186 32.54 -8.45 -14.03
N MET A 187 32.41 -9.76 -14.26
CA MET A 187 31.85 -10.70 -13.31
C MET A 187 32.83 -11.84 -13.06
N VAL A 188 32.96 -12.25 -11.79
CA VAL A 188 33.82 -13.35 -11.36
C VAL A 188 33.04 -14.34 -10.53
N SER A 189 33.28 -15.62 -10.75
CA SER A 189 32.73 -16.71 -9.94
C SER A 189 33.84 -17.66 -9.49
N GLN A 190 33.51 -18.63 -8.65
CA GLN A 190 34.45 -19.65 -8.20
C GLN A 190 35.05 -20.39 -9.40
N PRO A 191 36.36 -20.60 -9.47
CA PRO A 191 36.99 -21.42 -10.49
C PRO A 191 36.33 -22.80 -10.62
N GLY A 192 35.99 -23.19 -11.84
CA GLY A 192 35.23 -24.41 -12.13
C GLY A 192 33.72 -24.21 -12.25
N THR A 193 33.21 -22.98 -12.09
CA THR A 193 31.81 -22.64 -12.35
C THR A 193 31.66 -21.73 -13.56
N GLU A 194 30.48 -21.69 -14.16
CA GLU A 194 30.12 -20.82 -15.27
C GLU A 194 29.11 -19.77 -14.84
N ILE A 195 29.20 -18.54 -15.37
CA ILE A 195 28.25 -17.47 -15.07
C ILE A 195 27.21 -17.36 -16.20
N TYR A 196 25.95 -17.30 -15.82
CA TYR A 196 24.83 -16.98 -16.72
C TYR A 196 24.10 -15.74 -16.22
N TYR A 197 23.64 -14.88 -17.13
CA TYR A 197 23.01 -13.62 -16.75
C TYR A 197 21.82 -13.24 -17.64
N THR A 198 20.99 -12.32 -17.14
CA THR A 198 19.86 -11.69 -17.84
C THR A 198 19.89 -10.18 -17.61
N THR A 199 19.23 -9.43 -18.50
CA THR A 199 19.14 -7.96 -18.48
C THR A 199 17.68 -7.46 -18.51
N ASP A 200 16.70 -8.36 -18.47
CA ASP A 200 15.27 -8.09 -18.58
C ASP A 200 14.52 -8.31 -17.24
N GLY A 201 15.25 -8.68 -16.18
CA GLY A 201 14.69 -9.00 -14.88
C GLY A 201 14.30 -10.47 -14.68
N SER A 202 14.39 -11.32 -15.72
CA SER A 202 14.15 -12.75 -15.57
C SER A 202 15.21 -13.41 -14.66
N ILE A 203 14.82 -14.47 -13.98
CA ILE A 203 15.77 -15.28 -13.20
C ILE A 203 16.69 -16.02 -14.16
N PRO A 204 18.02 -15.84 -14.07
CA PRO A 204 18.96 -16.53 -14.97
C PRO A 204 18.90 -18.06 -14.81
N THR A 205 19.08 -18.75 -15.91
CA THR A 205 19.17 -20.21 -16.02
C THR A 205 20.32 -20.60 -16.93
N THR A 206 20.63 -21.88 -17.05
CA THR A 206 21.64 -22.39 -18.00
C THR A 206 21.30 -22.13 -19.47
N THR A 207 20.07 -21.70 -19.77
CA THR A 207 19.64 -21.27 -21.12
C THR A 207 19.76 -19.77 -21.34
N SER A 208 20.09 -19.00 -20.29
CA SER A 208 20.34 -17.56 -20.37
C SER A 208 21.68 -17.26 -21.03
N THR A 209 21.97 -15.99 -21.24
CA THR A 209 23.25 -15.56 -21.83
C THR A 209 24.41 -15.99 -20.93
N LYS A 210 25.33 -16.77 -21.50
CA LYS A 210 26.57 -17.13 -20.82
C LYS A 210 27.52 -15.94 -20.82
N TYR A 211 28.10 -15.64 -19.66
CA TYR A 211 29.07 -14.56 -19.53
C TYR A 211 30.44 -14.96 -20.15
N ASN A 212 30.98 -14.11 -21.02
CA ASN A 212 32.19 -14.39 -21.81
C ASN A 212 33.30 -13.34 -21.60
N GLY A 213 33.30 -12.61 -20.44
CA GLY A 213 34.44 -11.76 -20.08
C GLY A 213 34.12 -10.31 -19.75
N SER A 214 33.20 -9.64 -20.45
CA SER A 214 32.81 -8.24 -20.11
C SER A 214 31.44 -7.88 -20.64
N ILE A 215 30.82 -6.87 -20.03
CA ILE A 215 29.56 -6.27 -20.45
C ILE A 215 29.71 -4.76 -20.41
N GLU A 216 29.43 -4.09 -21.52
CA GLU A 216 29.41 -2.63 -21.57
C GLU A 216 28.10 -2.13 -20.99
N ILE A 217 28.19 -1.35 -19.93
CA ILE A 217 27.07 -0.68 -19.25
C ILE A 217 27.04 0.77 -19.73
N THR A 218 26.00 1.12 -20.48
CA THR A 218 25.83 2.43 -21.09
C THR A 218 24.52 3.08 -20.71
N CYS A 219 24.37 4.37 -20.95
CA CYS A 219 23.08 5.05 -20.81
C CYS A 219 22.03 4.34 -21.67
N LYS A 220 20.89 4.02 -21.06
CA LYS A 220 19.75 3.35 -21.72
C LYS A 220 18.62 4.31 -22.08
N ASN A 221 18.73 5.58 -21.69
CA ASN A 221 17.75 6.59 -22.13
C ASN A 221 17.76 6.69 -23.64
N GLY A 222 16.62 6.94 -24.26
CA GLY A 222 16.45 6.97 -25.69
C GLY A 222 16.36 5.58 -26.34
N THR A 223 16.32 4.49 -25.60
CA THR A 223 16.07 3.15 -26.14
C THR A 223 14.56 2.79 -26.05
N PRO A 224 14.05 1.94 -26.96
CA PRO A 224 12.63 1.55 -26.94
C PRO A 224 12.17 0.97 -25.61
N ASN A 225 10.92 1.24 -25.24
CA ASN A 225 10.30 0.65 -24.07
C ASN A 225 10.03 -0.84 -24.30
N VAL A 226 10.29 -1.66 -23.29
CA VAL A 226 10.05 -3.11 -23.29
C VAL A 226 8.89 -3.44 -22.35
N LEU A 227 9.04 -3.19 -21.04
CA LEU A 227 8.02 -3.50 -20.07
C LEU A 227 6.80 -2.59 -20.24
N CYS A 228 7.01 -1.28 -20.42
CA CYS A 228 5.94 -0.31 -20.62
C CYS A 228 5.11 -0.58 -21.88
N SER A 229 5.70 -1.19 -22.90
CA SER A 229 5.06 -1.52 -24.17
C SER A 229 4.50 -2.95 -24.23
N ALA A 230 4.63 -3.73 -23.15
CA ALA A 230 4.18 -5.11 -23.13
C ALA A 230 2.66 -5.22 -23.38
N GLU A 231 2.27 -6.15 -24.24
CA GLU A 231 0.88 -6.33 -24.66
C GLU A 231 -0.08 -6.58 -23.48
N ASN A 232 0.37 -7.30 -22.46
CA ASN A 232 -0.43 -7.56 -21.27
C ASN A 232 -0.63 -6.31 -20.39
N ILE A 233 0.29 -5.34 -20.46
CA ILE A 233 0.13 -4.02 -19.85
C ILE A 233 -0.88 -3.19 -20.66
N LYS A 234 -0.78 -3.19 -21.97
CA LYS A 234 -1.74 -2.49 -22.87
C LYS A 234 -3.17 -3.00 -22.70
N LYS A 235 -3.36 -4.29 -22.47
CA LYS A 235 -4.68 -4.91 -22.26
C LYS A 235 -5.32 -4.61 -20.91
N MET A 236 -4.63 -4.01 -19.97
CA MET A 236 -5.21 -3.61 -18.66
C MET A 236 -6.24 -2.49 -18.82
N TYR A 237 -6.25 -1.80 -19.94
CA TYR A 237 -7.16 -0.72 -20.23
C TYR A 237 -8.17 -1.17 -21.27
N ILE A 238 -9.41 -1.27 -20.84
CA ILE A 238 -10.49 -1.73 -21.71
C ILE A 238 -10.99 -0.54 -22.48
N ALA A 239 -10.81 -0.58 -23.79
CA ALA A 239 -11.36 0.40 -24.71
C ALA A 239 -12.83 0.66 -24.43
N GLY A 240 -13.21 1.92 -24.29
CA GLY A 240 -14.58 2.36 -24.05
C GLY A 240 -15.00 2.45 -22.58
N SER A 241 -14.06 2.25 -21.63
CA SER A 241 -14.32 2.53 -20.21
C SER A 241 -14.31 4.03 -19.87
N GLY A 242 -13.89 4.88 -20.80
CA GLY A 242 -13.60 6.29 -20.57
C GLY A 242 -12.17 6.55 -20.08
N TYR A 243 -11.42 5.50 -19.83
CA TYR A 243 -10.00 5.47 -19.48
C TYR A 243 -9.28 4.65 -20.53
N ASP A 244 -9.22 5.17 -21.75
CA ASP A 244 -8.39 4.61 -22.81
C ASP A 244 -6.94 4.91 -22.50
N TYR A 245 -6.31 4.04 -21.74
CA TYR A 245 -4.87 4.04 -21.61
C TYR A 245 -4.26 3.31 -22.81
N THR A 246 -3.74 4.08 -23.70
CA THR A 246 -2.70 3.64 -24.58
C THR A 246 -1.40 4.12 -23.93
N PRO A 247 -0.53 3.22 -23.43
CA PRO A 247 0.79 3.67 -22.99
C PRO A 247 1.37 4.48 -24.11
N ALA A 248 1.87 5.66 -23.80
CA ALA A 248 2.57 6.45 -24.78
C ALA A 248 3.75 5.61 -25.28
N ASP A 249 3.97 5.61 -26.59
CA ASP A 249 5.19 5.01 -27.16
C ASP A 249 6.43 5.88 -26.85
N ASP A 250 6.23 7.01 -26.14
CA ASP A 250 7.28 7.89 -25.68
C ASP A 250 8.25 7.17 -24.77
N GLU A 251 9.51 7.33 -25.03
CA GLU A 251 10.59 6.72 -24.29
C GLU A 251 10.65 7.27 -22.88
N VAL A 252 10.84 6.37 -21.91
CA VAL A 252 11.00 6.70 -20.49
C VAL A 252 12.46 6.55 -20.10
N ASP A 253 12.84 7.18 -18.98
CA ASP A 253 14.14 6.97 -18.36
C ASP A 253 14.36 5.49 -18.02
N LYS A 254 15.60 5.05 -18.16
CA LYS A 254 15.97 3.65 -17.94
C LYS A 254 17.28 3.51 -17.18
N CYS A 255 17.38 2.43 -16.42
CA CYS A 255 18.64 1.91 -15.89
C CYS A 255 18.91 0.52 -16.50
N THR A 256 20.18 0.12 -16.50
CA THR A 256 20.54 -1.26 -16.85
C THR A 256 20.40 -2.14 -15.62
N ILE A 257 19.71 -3.27 -15.76
CA ILE A 257 19.65 -4.30 -14.72
C ILE A 257 20.47 -5.51 -15.13
N ILE A 258 21.20 -6.09 -14.20
CA ILE A 258 21.91 -7.35 -14.36
C ILE A 258 21.47 -8.31 -13.27
N ARG A 259 21.01 -9.49 -13.67
CA ARG A 259 20.83 -10.62 -12.77
C ARG A 259 21.78 -11.73 -13.20
N ALA A 260 22.52 -12.32 -12.25
CA ALA A 260 23.49 -13.36 -12.58
C ALA A 260 23.49 -14.50 -11.57
N ILE A 261 23.86 -15.69 -12.02
CA ILE A 261 24.11 -16.90 -11.24
C ILE A 261 25.42 -17.54 -11.64
N ALA A 262 26.05 -18.24 -10.70
CA ALA A 262 27.10 -19.20 -10.98
C ALA A 262 26.50 -20.62 -11.08
N VAL A 263 26.96 -21.41 -12.05
CA VAL A 263 26.50 -22.78 -12.27
C VAL A 263 27.71 -23.72 -12.17
N ALA A 264 27.63 -24.68 -11.28
CA ALA A 264 28.63 -25.70 -11.11
C ALA A 264 28.54 -26.81 -12.19
N PRO A 265 29.59 -27.62 -12.38
CA PRO A 265 29.61 -28.72 -13.38
C PRO A 265 28.50 -29.74 -13.21
N ASP A 266 27.99 -29.93 -11.98
CA ASP A 266 26.88 -30.83 -11.67
C ASP A 266 25.49 -30.19 -11.91
N GLY A 267 25.43 -28.93 -12.39
CA GLY A 267 24.22 -28.19 -12.63
C GLY A 267 23.67 -27.43 -11.40
N THR A 268 24.33 -27.54 -10.25
CA THR A 268 23.94 -26.77 -9.04
C THR A 268 24.15 -25.29 -9.28
N THR A 269 23.19 -24.44 -8.87
CA THR A 269 23.22 -23.00 -9.07
C THR A 269 23.42 -22.23 -7.77
N SER A 270 24.10 -21.10 -7.82
CA SER A 270 24.18 -20.13 -6.74
C SER A 270 22.85 -19.40 -6.50
N SER A 271 22.81 -18.60 -5.45
CA SER A 271 21.81 -17.53 -5.34
C SER A 271 21.99 -16.51 -6.48
N VAL A 272 20.89 -15.77 -6.79
CA VAL A 272 20.91 -14.72 -7.82
C VAL A 272 21.50 -13.44 -7.23
N VAL A 273 22.49 -12.83 -7.88
CA VAL A 273 22.86 -11.43 -7.65
C VAL A 273 22.01 -10.54 -8.57
N THR A 274 21.58 -9.39 -8.08
CA THR A 274 20.79 -8.42 -8.84
C THR A 274 21.33 -7.03 -8.62
N ASN A 275 21.75 -6.35 -9.68
CA ASN A 275 22.24 -4.97 -9.63
C ASN A 275 21.54 -4.09 -10.65
N SER A 276 21.39 -2.79 -10.31
CA SER A 276 20.77 -1.75 -11.13
C SER A 276 21.77 -0.62 -11.36
N TYR A 277 22.01 -0.25 -12.61
CA TYR A 277 23.01 0.77 -13.01
C TYR A 277 22.31 1.93 -13.71
N PHE A 278 22.29 3.08 -13.08
CA PHE A 278 21.76 4.33 -13.60
C PHE A 278 22.90 5.12 -14.23
N VAL A 279 23.04 5.06 -15.54
CA VAL A 279 24.16 5.68 -16.27
C VAL A 279 23.67 6.91 -17.01
N GLY A 280 24.26 8.08 -16.73
CA GLY A 280 23.95 9.34 -17.41
C GLY A 280 22.53 9.89 -17.17
N ASN A 281 21.85 9.45 -16.11
CA ASN A 281 20.43 9.77 -15.87
C ASN A 281 20.21 11.06 -15.09
N ASN A 282 21.27 11.71 -14.60
CA ASN A 282 21.16 12.90 -13.74
C ASN A 282 20.11 12.76 -12.63
N VAL A 283 20.13 11.63 -11.93
CA VAL A 283 19.13 11.24 -10.93
C VAL A 283 18.97 12.31 -9.84
N ALA A 284 20.08 12.93 -9.43
CA ALA A 284 20.10 13.93 -8.36
C ALA A 284 19.27 15.18 -8.68
N ASP A 285 19.41 15.71 -9.89
CA ASP A 285 18.67 16.91 -10.30
C ASP A 285 17.24 16.59 -10.71
N LYS A 286 17.06 15.50 -11.49
CA LYS A 286 15.78 15.16 -12.10
C LYS A 286 14.75 14.72 -11.05
N TYR A 287 15.20 13.98 -10.04
CA TYR A 287 14.32 13.44 -8.99
C TYR A 287 14.59 14.07 -7.62
N ALA A 288 15.08 15.30 -7.62
CA ALA A 288 15.41 16.05 -6.41
C ALA A 288 14.24 16.04 -5.40
N GLY A 289 14.55 15.69 -4.15
CA GLY A 289 13.58 15.63 -3.05
C GLY A 289 12.73 14.36 -3.00
N ALA A 290 12.81 13.49 -4.00
CA ALA A 290 12.21 12.15 -3.96
C ALA A 290 13.29 11.09 -3.71
N THR A 291 12.89 9.94 -3.22
CA THR A 291 13.72 8.73 -3.24
C THR A 291 13.60 8.06 -4.60
N VAL A 292 14.65 7.39 -5.05
CA VAL A 292 14.60 6.53 -6.24
C VAL A 292 14.68 5.07 -5.81
N ALA A 293 13.75 4.26 -6.29
CA ALA A 293 13.69 2.84 -6.05
C ALA A 293 13.82 2.07 -7.36
N SER A 294 14.68 1.06 -7.42
CA SER A 294 14.72 0.09 -8.49
C SER A 294 14.19 -1.25 -8.01
N LEU A 295 13.08 -1.69 -8.59
CA LEU A 295 12.44 -2.96 -8.28
C LEU A 295 12.63 -3.93 -9.44
N VAL A 296 13.30 -5.04 -9.20
CA VAL A 296 13.53 -6.08 -10.19
C VAL A 296 12.75 -7.34 -9.80
N ILE A 297 11.82 -7.73 -10.66
CA ILE A 297 10.96 -8.91 -10.49
C ILE A 297 11.03 -9.74 -11.79
N ASP A 298 10.93 -11.06 -11.71
CA ASP A 298 10.79 -11.88 -12.90
C ASP A 298 9.58 -11.39 -13.74
N PRO A 299 9.78 -11.03 -15.03
CA PRO A 299 8.67 -10.61 -15.91
C PRO A 299 7.50 -11.58 -15.95
N LYS A 300 7.76 -12.87 -15.74
CA LYS A 300 6.71 -13.89 -15.62
C LYS A 300 5.80 -13.64 -14.43
N ASP A 301 6.36 -13.25 -13.28
CA ASP A 301 5.57 -12.92 -12.09
C ASP A 301 4.75 -11.63 -12.24
N LEU A 302 5.14 -10.75 -13.16
CA LEU A 302 4.43 -9.51 -13.48
C LEU A 302 3.36 -9.71 -14.56
N LEU A 303 3.66 -10.43 -15.65
CA LEU A 303 2.94 -10.34 -16.93
C LEU A 303 2.33 -11.67 -17.40
N ASP A 304 2.68 -12.81 -16.79
CA ASP A 304 2.15 -14.11 -17.20
C ASP A 304 0.61 -14.12 -17.14
N TYR A 305 -0.01 -14.80 -18.10
CA TYR A 305 -1.46 -14.86 -18.23
C TYR A 305 -2.14 -15.50 -17.03
N ASP A 306 -1.55 -16.55 -16.44
CA ASP A 306 -2.15 -17.28 -15.30
C ASP A 306 -1.74 -16.69 -13.94
N THR A 307 -0.52 -16.16 -13.82
CA THR A 307 0.13 -15.84 -12.55
C THR A 307 0.64 -14.42 -12.41
N GLY A 308 0.71 -13.64 -13.51
CA GLY A 308 1.22 -12.28 -13.54
C GLY A 308 0.34 -11.33 -12.73
N ILE A 309 0.94 -10.63 -11.77
CA ILE A 309 0.18 -9.76 -10.85
C ILE A 309 -0.27 -8.45 -11.49
N LEU A 310 0.36 -8.00 -12.58
CA LEU A 310 -0.07 -6.80 -13.33
C LEU A 310 -1.05 -7.13 -14.45
N ALA A 311 -1.17 -8.40 -14.84
CA ALA A 311 -2.02 -8.81 -15.94
C ALA A 311 -3.51 -8.82 -15.56
N MET A 312 -4.40 -8.58 -16.52
CA MET A 312 -5.81 -8.95 -16.38
C MET A 312 -5.94 -10.48 -16.25
N GLY A 313 -5.31 -11.21 -17.13
CA GLY A 313 -5.02 -12.63 -17.08
C GLY A 313 -6.23 -13.56 -17.12
N ALA A 314 -5.97 -14.84 -16.82
CA ALA A 314 -6.95 -15.90 -16.85
C ALA A 314 -8.17 -15.65 -15.94
N LEU A 315 -7.96 -14.99 -14.80
CA LEU A 315 -9.05 -14.70 -13.87
C LEU A 315 -10.03 -13.67 -14.43
N TYR A 316 -9.57 -12.69 -15.20
CA TYR A 316 -10.46 -11.77 -15.91
C TYR A 316 -11.31 -12.51 -16.95
N ASP A 317 -10.69 -13.37 -17.75
CA ASP A 317 -11.41 -14.14 -18.77
C ASP A 317 -12.46 -15.06 -18.16
N GLN A 318 -12.16 -15.68 -17.03
CA GLN A 318 -13.11 -16.47 -16.26
C GLN A 318 -14.24 -15.61 -15.68
N TRP A 319 -13.91 -14.44 -15.11
CA TRP A 319 -14.89 -13.56 -14.50
C TRP A 319 -15.81 -12.92 -15.55
N LYS A 320 -15.28 -12.40 -16.66
CA LYS A 320 -16.11 -11.76 -17.71
C LYS A 320 -17.10 -12.70 -18.38
N ALA A 321 -16.86 -14.03 -18.29
CA ALA A 321 -17.78 -15.04 -18.80
C ALA A 321 -19.00 -15.26 -17.89
N THR A 322 -18.92 -14.83 -16.62
CA THR A 322 -20.02 -14.94 -15.64
C THR A 322 -21.15 -13.97 -15.93
N ALA A 323 -22.35 -14.22 -15.39
CA ALA A 323 -23.46 -13.29 -15.48
C ALA A 323 -23.17 -11.97 -14.77
N GLU A 324 -22.45 -12.02 -13.63
CA GLU A 324 -22.02 -10.86 -12.87
C GLU A 324 -21.04 -9.99 -13.67
N GLY A 325 -19.99 -10.60 -14.25
CA GLY A 325 -19.01 -9.91 -15.08
C GLY A 325 -19.63 -9.24 -16.30
N LYS A 326 -20.55 -9.94 -17.00
CA LYS A 326 -21.28 -9.35 -18.13
C LYS A 326 -22.12 -8.16 -17.72
N SER A 327 -22.78 -8.21 -16.57
CA SER A 327 -23.59 -7.09 -16.06
C SER A 327 -22.74 -5.88 -15.74
N ILE A 328 -21.60 -6.10 -15.03
CA ILE A 328 -20.66 -5.04 -14.63
C ILE A 328 -20.00 -4.41 -15.88
N ILE A 329 -19.60 -5.21 -16.86
CA ILE A 329 -19.04 -4.70 -18.13
C ILE A 329 -20.08 -3.86 -18.88
N THR A 330 -21.34 -4.30 -18.93
CA THR A 330 -22.41 -3.57 -19.59
C THR A 330 -22.70 -2.22 -18.92
N SER A 331 -22.61 -2.16 -17.58
CA SER A 331 -22.76 -0.92 -16.81
C SER A 331 -21.53 -0.03 -16.83
N LYS A 332 -20.41 -0.50 -17.43
CA LYS A 332 -19.11 0.18 -17.46
C LYS A 332 -18.55 0.52 -16.06
N ALA A 333 -18.93 -0.26 -15.05
CA ALA A 333 -18.41 -0.11 -13.68
C ALA A 333 -17.02 -0.75 -13.59
N TYR A 334 -16.03 -0.22 -14.31
CA TYR A 334 -14.68 -0.76 -14.48
C TYR A 334 -13.91 -0.92 -13.16
N TRP A 335 -14.24 -0.13 -12.14
CA TRP A 335 -13.68 -0.26 -10.77
C TRP A 335 -14.07 -1.56 -10.06
N ASN A 336 -15.04 -2.31 -10.60
CA ASN A 336 -15.47 -3.61 -10.12
C ASN A 336 -15.00 -4.76 -11.01
N TYR A 337 -14.12 -4.52 -11.99
CA TYR A 337 -13.60 -5.59 -12.83
C TYR A 337 -12.65 -6.46 -12.02
N GLU A 338 -12.78 -7.78 -12.18
CA GLU A 338 -11.92 -8.77 -11.51
C GLU A 338 -10.91 -9.38 -12.49
N GLY A 339 -9.69 -9.61 -12.02
CA GLY A 339 -8.63 -10.25 -12.79
C GLY A 339 -7.47 -10.67 -11.89
N ASN A 340 -6.34 -11.02 -12.45
CA ASN A 340 -5.15 -11.34 -11.69
C ASN A 340 -4.73 -10.17 -10.80
N TYR A 341 -4.77 -8.95 -11.32
CA TYR A 341 -4.37 -7.71 -10.63
C TYR A 341 -5.28 -7.35 -9.41
N THR A 342 -6.44 -7.96 -9.28
CA THR A 342 -7.34 -7.74 -8.13
C THR A 342 -7.15 -8.75 -7.00
N GLN A 343 -6.29 -9.72 -7.19
CA GLN A 343 -6.10 -10.78 -6.22
C GLN A 343 -5.28 -10.31 -5.01
N SER A 344 -5.46 -11.02 -3.91
CA SER A 344 -4.82 -10.72 -2.63
C SER A 344 -4.38 -12.00 -1.92
N GLY A 345 -3.64 -11.82 -0.82
CA GLY A 345 -3.13 -12.94 -0.03
C GLY A 345 -1.74 -13.39 -0.47
N LYS A 346 -1.16 -14.32 0.30
CA LYS A 346 0.22 -14.76 0.08
C LYS A 346 0.42 -15.53 -1.23
N ASP A 347 -0.63 -16.17 -1.75
CA ASP A 347 -0.58 -16.89 -3.04
C ASP A 347 -0.32 -15.93 -4.23
N TRP A 348 -0.56 -14.62 -4.02
CA TRP A 348 -0.32 -13.54 -4.99
C TRP A 348 0.84 -12.62 -4.60
N GLU A 349 1.70 -13.05 -3.69
CA GLU A 349 2.96 -12.38 -3.37
C GLU A 349 4.05 -12.86 -4.33
N ARG A 350 4.79 -11.91 -4.91
CA ARG A 350 5.92 -12.18 -5.81
C ARG A 350 7.19 -11.70 -5.16
N GLN A 351 8.27 -12.44 -5.36
CA GLN A 351 9.58 -12.05 -4.89
C GLN A 351 10.28 -11.14 -5.89
N GLY A 352 10.89 -10.08 -5.41
CA GLY A 352 11.75 -9.19 -6.18
C GLY A 352 12.96 -8.75 -5.40
N ASN A 353 13.84 -7.97 -6.03
CA ASN A 353 14.91 -7.24 -5.38
C ASN A 353 14.61 -5.75 -5.44
N LEU A 354 14.78 -5.06 -4.31
CA LEU A 354 14.55 -3.63 -4.19
C LEU A 354 15.85 -2.94 -3.84
N ASP A 355 16.32 -2.08 -4.74
CA ASP A 355 17.38 -1.13 -4.48
C ASP A 355 16.75 0.22 -4.12
N TYR A 356 17.22 0.85 -3.06
CA TYR A 356 16.74 2.13 -2.57
C TYR A 356 17.87 3.14 -2.59
N ILE A 357 17.68 4.21 -3.35
CA ILE A 357 18.71 5.18 -3.69
C ILE A 357 18.27 6.55 -3.18
N ASP A 358 19.13 7.20 -2.40
CA ASP A 358 18.95 8.61 -2.09
C ASP A 358 19.27 9.46 -3.33
N SER A 359 18.28 10.19 -3.84
CA SER A 359 18.44 10.96 -5.08
C SER A 359 19.49 12.06 -4.94
N ALA A 360 19.64 12.66 -3.75
CA ALA A 360 20.54 13.80 -3.54
C ALA A 360 22.02 13.39 -3.59
N SER A 361 22.36 12.24 -3.02
CA SER A 361 23.74 11.73 -2.98
C SER A 361 24.06 10.72 -4.09
N GLY A 362 23.01 10.10 -4.70
CA GLY A 362 23.15 8.96 -5.59
C GLY A 362 23.56 7.65 -4.89
N ASN A 363 23.66 7.66 -3.55
CA ASN A 363 24.05 6.49 -2.79
C ASN A 363 22.94 5.46 -2.71
N VAL A 364 23.31 4.18 -2.79
CA VAL A 364 22.41 3.07 -2.49
C VAL A 364 22.37 2.87 -0.99
N GLU A 365 21.24 3.16 -0.39
CA GLU A 365 21.03 3.05 1.05
C GLU A 365 20.81 1.59 1.50
N PHE A 366 20.14 0.81 0.64
CA PHE A 366 20.03 -0.64 0.80
C PHE A 366 19.63 -1.32 -0.51
N SER A 367 19.98 -2.59 -0.61
CA SER A 367 19.55 -3.53 -1.65
C SER A 367 19.07 -4.81 -0.96
N ILE A 368 17.77 -5.15 -1.13
CA ILE A 368 17.17 -6.24 -0.37
C ILE A 368 16.17 -7.05 -1.21
N PRO A 369 16.09 -8.37 -0.99
CA PRO A 369 14.98 -9.14 -1.48
C PRO A 369 13.71 -8.84 -0.70
N VAL A 370 12.58 -8.69 -1.41
CA VAL A 370 11.28 -8.33 -0.88
C VAL A 370 10.16 -9.17 -1.48
N GLY A 371 9.07 -9.34 -0.73
CA GLY A 371 7.80 -9.81 -1.29
C GLY A 371 6.93 -8.65 -1.71
N ILE A 372 6.28 -8.73 -2.86
CA ILE A 372 5.44 -7.68 -3.41
C ILE A 372 4.01 -8.19 -3.62
N ARG A 373 3.02 -7.37 -3.25
CA ARG A 373 1.60 -7.58 -3.58
C ARG A 373 0.99 -6.28 -4.09
N LEU A 374 0.03 -6.38 -4.98
CA LEU A 374 -0.76 -5.22 -5.35
C LEU A 374 -1.71 -4.83 -4.22
N HIS A 375 -1.97 -3.52 -4.12
CA HIS A 375 -2.82 -2.93 -3.09
C HIS A 375 -3.86 -1.98 -3.69
N GLY A 376 -4.92 -1.73 -2.91
CA GLY A 376 -6.04 -0.85 -3.25
C GLY A 376 -7.32 -1.61 -3.56
N GLY A 377 -8.40 -0.89 -3.68
CA GLY A 377 -9.70 -1.33 -4.18
C GLY A 377 -9.83 -1.00 -5.67
N ALA A 378 -10.67 -0.01 -5.98
CA ALA A 378 -10.86 0.53 -7.33
C ALA A 378 -9.56 1.02 -7.98
N SER A 379 -8.64 1.58 -7.20
CA SER A 379 -7.37 2.13 -7.71
C SER A 379 -6.45 1.09 -8.38
N ARG A 380 -6.68 -0.22 -8.19
CA ARG A 380 -5.96 -1.27 -8.92
C ARG A 380 -6.28 -1.33 -10.41
N MET A 381 -7.34 -0.67 -10.86
CA MET A 381 -7.64 -0.56 -12.29
C MET A 381 -6.72 0.42 -13.04
N TYR A 382 -6.13 1.40 -12.36
CA TYR A 382 -5.20 2.34 -12.99
C TYR A 382 -3.93 1.64 -13.50
N GLY A 383 -3.27 2.21 -14.50
CA GLY A 383 -2.02 1.69 -15.04
C GLY A 383 -0.90 1.60 -14.02
N GLN A 384 -0.78 2.64 -13.23
CA GLN A 384 0.06 2.63 -12.07
C GLN A 384 -0.71 2.07 -10.88
N LYS A 385 -0.28 0.93 -10.35
CA LYS A 385 -0.93 0.26 -9.22
C LYS A 385 -0.11 0.44 -7.95
N SER A 386 -0.79 0.62 -6.82
CA SER A 386 -0.12 0.61 -5.51
C SER A 386 0.43 -0.77 -5.18
N MET A 387 1.57 -0.80 -4.49
CA MET A 387 2.29 -2.02 -4.11
C MET A 387 2.56 -2.04 -2.61
N LYS A 388 2.34 -3.19 -1.97
CA LYS A 388 2.79 -3.49 -0.61
C LYS A 388 4.08 -4.30 -0.67
N PHE A 389 5.05 -3.90 0.13
CA PHE A 389 6.34 -4.56 0.28
C PHE A 389 6.38 -5.31 1.62
N TYR A 390 6.94 -6.50 1.60
CA TYR A 390 7.01 -7.39 2.77
C TYR A 390 8.43 -7.88 2.98
N MET A 391 9.00 -7.63 4.15
CA MET A 391 10.22 -8.24 4.64
C MET A 391 9.86 -9.60 5.24
N ARG A 392 10.57 -10.65 4.82
CA ARG A 392 10.34 -12.00 5.30
C ARG A 392 11.65 -12.77 5.46
N GLU A 393 11.71 -13.56 6.50
CA GLU A 393 12.86 -14.45 6.75
C GLU A 393 13.12 -15.38 5.56
N GLU A 394 12.06 -15.82 4.86
CA GLU A 394 12.17 -16.65 3.66
C GLU A 394 12.81 -15.92 2.46
N TYR A 395 12.88 -14.57 2.48
CA TYR A 395 13.58 -13.74 1.49
C TYR A 395 14.94 -13.24 1.97
N GLY A 396 15.38 -13.65 3.18
CA GLY A 396 16.68 -13.33 3.73
C GLY A 396 16.66 -12.38 4.91
N GLN A 397 15.62 -11.55 5.10
CA GLN A 397 15.52 -10.69 6.26
C GLN A 397 14.09 -10.46 6.73
N LYS A 398 13.89 -10.52 8.05
CA LYS A 398 12.59 -10.38 8.69
C LYS A 398 12.09 -8.93 8.75
N ASN A 399 13.01 -7.97 8.83
CA ASN A 399 12.71 -6.54 8.95
C ASN A 399 13.75 -5.74 8.17
N LEU A 400 13.32 -4.63 7.59
CA LEU A 400 14.20 -3.55 7.13
C LEU A 400 14.60 -2.72 8.35
N LYS A 401 15.90 -2.51 8.55
CA LYS A 401 16.44 -1.62 9.58
C LYS A 401 17.01 -0.39 8.88
N TYR A 402 16.19 0.64 8.73
CA TYR A 402 16.54 1.88 8.05
C TYR A 402 15.46 2.93 8.32
N ALA A 403 15.83 4.20 8.51
CA ALA A 403 14.88 5.32 8.65
C ALA A 403 14.23 5.64 7.31
N LEU A 404 13.23 4.83 6.91
CA LEU A 404 12.65 4.85 5.57
C LEU A 404 11.98 6.20 5.24
N ILE A 405 11.34 6.81 6.25
CA ILE A 405 10.71 8.12 6.17
C ILE A 405 11.35 9.01 7.23
N PRO A 406 12.28 9.91 6.86
CA PRO A 406 12.92 10.81 7.82
C PRO A 406 11.90 11.71 8.52
N GLY A 407 11.99 11.80 9.84
CA GLY A 407 11.05 12.57 10.65
C GLY A 407 9.78 11.82 11.05
N ASP A 408 9.61 10.57 10.59
CA ASP A 408 8.59 9.66 11.07
C ASP A 408 8.98 9.16 12.46
N VAL A 409 8.23 9.59 13.49
CA VAL A 409 8.55 9.31 14.89
C VAL A 409 7.38 8.61 15.58
N ASN A 410 7.73 7.69 16.47
CA ASN A 410 6.76 7.01 17.30
C ASN A 410 6.17 7.93 18.41
N ALA A 411 5.23 7.42 19.18
CA ALA A 411 4.60 8.15 20.28
C ALA A 411 5.57 8.65 21.37
N GLU A 412 6.79 8.08 21.45
CA GLU A 412 7.86 8.54 22.34
C GLU A 412 8.75 9.61 21.69
N GLY A 413 8.49 10.02 20.45
CA GLY A 413 9.30 10.98 19.68
C GLY A 413 10.58 10.37 19.09
N LYS A 414 10.74 9.05 19.05
CA LYS A 414 11.90 8.37 18.47
C LYS A 414 11.65 8.06 17.00
N GLN A 415 12.66 8.30 16.15
CA GLN A 415 12.65 7.95 14.74
C GLN A 415 12.31 6.46 14.55
N ILE A 416 11.38 6.14 13.66
CA ILE A 416 11.08 4.77 13.28
C ILE A 416 12.14 4.29 12.29
N GLU A 417 12.81 3.20 12.64
CA GLU A 417 13.92 2.62 11.88
C GLU A 417 13.76 1.13 11.60
N LYS A 418 12.59 0.57 11.87
CA LYS A 418 12.34 -0.86 11.70
C LYS A 418 10.99 -1.07 11.05
N TYR A 419 10.99 -1.68 9.87
CA TYR A 419 9.77 -1.93 9.10
C TYR A 419 9.69 -3.41 8.71
N LYS A 420 8.55 -4.02 8.92
CA LYS A 420 8.22 -5.35 8.42
C LYS A 420 7.56 -5.29 7.04
N GLY A 421 7.11 -4.10 6.68
CA GLY A 421 6.57 -3.76 5.37
C GLY A 421 6.21 -2.29 5.27
N PHE A 422 6.10 -1.82 4.04
CA PHE A 422 5.67 -0.47 3.69
C PHE A 422 4.88 -0.51 2.38
N MET A 423 4.41 0.65 1.92
CA MET A 423 3.64 0.75 0.68
C MET A 423 4.24 1.80 -0.26
N LEU A 424 4.13 1.54 -1.55
CA LEU A 424 4.17 2.56 -2.58
C LEU A 424 2.74 2.78 -3.06
N ARG A 425 2.13 3.92 -2.64
CA ARG A 425 0.77 4.29 -3.03
C ARG A 425 0.79 5.09 -4.33
N ASN A 426 -0.11 4.76 -5.25
CA ASN A 426 -0.24 5.47 -6.52
C ASN A 426 -0.95 6.84 -6.38
N GLY A 427 -1.56 7.13 -5.23
CA GLY A 427 -2.35 8.34 -4.98
C GLY A 427 -3.87 8.14 -5.14
N GLY A 428 -4.33 6.87 -5.16
CA GLY A 428 -5.77 6.56 -5.16
C GLY A 428 -6.55 7.29 -6.25
N ASN A 429 -7.61 7.98 -5.86
CA ASN A 429 -8.43 8.77 -6.76
C ASN A 429 -7.73 10.03 -7.31
N ASP A 430 -6.64 10.47 -6.68
CA ASP A 430 -5.81 11.63 -7.11
C ASP A 430 -4.62 11.20 -8.01
N THR A 431 -4.55 9.92 -8.42
CA THR A 431 -3.39 9.31 -9.10
C THR A 431 -3.01 10.01 -10.40
N GLU A 432 -3.99 10.50 -11.16
CA GLU A 432 -3.81 11.15 -12.46
C GLU A 432 -3.73 12.68 -12.35
N LEU A 433 -3.96 13.24 -11.17
CA LEU A 433 -4.08 14.67 -10.94
C LEU A 433 -2.86 15.24 -10.22
N THR A 434 -2.76 15.06 -8.90
CA THR A 434 -1.68 15.68 -8.13
C THR A 434 -0.86 14.71 -7.28
N LYS A 435 -1.46 13.63 -6.78
CA LYS A 435 -0.91 12.68 -5.79
C LYS A 435 -0.60 13.29 -4.41
N ILE A 436 -0.95 14.56 -4.18
CA ILE A 436 -0.60 15.25 -2.91
C ILE A 436 -1.77 15.38 -1.93
N ARG A 437 -3.00 15.10 -2.33
CA ARG A 437 -4.19 15.38 -1.52
C ARG A 437 -4.19 14.65 -0.18
N ASP A 438 -4.06 13.32 -0.19
CA ASP A 438 -3.98 12.51 1.04
C ASP A 438 -2.75 12.90 1.88
N LEU A 439 -1.57 13.00 1.25
CA LEU A 439 -0.34 13.46 1.88
C LEU A 439 -0.52 14.81 2.58
N PHE A 440 -1.14 15.77 1.90
CA PHE A 440 -1.40 17.10 2.45
C PHE A 440 -2.29 17.00 3.69
N ILE A 441 -3.45 16.31 3.59
CA ILE A 441 -4.41 16.19 4.69
C ILE A 441 -3.77 15.50 5.88
N GLN A 442 -3.13 14.36 5.70
CA GLN A 442 -2.45 13.60 6.75
C GLN A 442 -1.44 14.48 7.51
N ASN A 443 -0.63 15.24 6.78
CA ASN A 443 0.38 16.12 7.39
C ASN A 443 -0.19 17.36 8.11
N GLN A 444 -1.44 17.77 7.79
CA GLN A 444 -2.07 18.88 8.52
C GLN A 444 -2.57 18.48 9.91
N VAL A 445 -2.78 17.20 10.17
CA VAL A 445 -3.47 16.69 11.37
C VAL A 445 -2.62 15.69 12.19
N THR A 446 -1.30 15.76 12.05
CA THR A 446 -0.36 14.88 12.79
C THR A 446 -0.35 15.14 14.30
N ASP A 447 -0.83 16.29 14.74
CA ASP A 447 -0.97 16.68 16.13
C ASP A 447 -2.29 16.27 16.79
N ARG A 448 -3.18 15.60 16.04
CA ARG A 448 -4.48 15.14 16.54
C ARG A 448 -4.39 13.77 17.23
N ALA A 449 -5.40 13.46 18.03
CA ALA A 449 -5.42 12.27 18.90
C ALA A 449 -5.70 10.96 18.15
N PHE A 450 -5.63 10.94 16.84
CA PHE A 450 -5.72 9.75 16.00
C PHE A 450 -4.43 9.53 15.21
N GLY A 451 -4.24 8.31 14.68
CA GLY A 451 -3.05 8.02 13.90
C GLY A 451 -3.13 8.49 12.45
N THR A 452 -2.01 8.98 11.94
CA THR A 452 -1.80 9.37 10.54
C THR A 452 -0.73 8.49 9.92
N GLN A 453 -0.61 8.50 8.59
CA GLN A 453 0.44 7.76 7.86
C GLN A 453 1.54 8.71 7.41
N ALA A 454 2.76 8.48 7.90
CA ALA A 454 3.92 9.18 7.37
C ALA A 454 4.15 8.81 5.89
N THR A 455 4.53 9.82 5.10
CA THR A 455 4.62 9.66 3.63
C THR A 455 5.72 10.54 3.04
N ARG A 456 6.41 10.03 2.02
CA ARG A 456 7.35 10.80 1.20
C ARG A 456 7.27 10.41 -0.28
N PRO A 457 7.67 11.29 -1.24
CA PRO A 457 7.70 10.93 -2.66
C PRO A 457 8.79 9.88 -2.95
N CYS A 458 8.46 8.97 -3.85
CA CYS A 458 9.36 7.93 -4.36
C CYS A 458 9.17 7.75 -5.86
N VAL A 459 10.24 7.78 -6.62
CA VAL A 459 10.25 7.44 -8.04
C VAL A 459 10.63 5.98 -8.19
N LEU A 460 9.79 5.20 -8.84
CA LEU A 460 10.01 3.77 -9.05
C LEU A 460 10.48 3.48 -10.48
N PHE A 461 11.55 2.71 -10.58
CA PHE A 461 11.94 1.97 -11.79
C PHE A 461 11.56 0.51 -11.61
N LEU A 462 10.86 -0.07 -12.57
CA LEU A 462 10.47 -1.48 -12.58
C LEU A 462 11.16 -2.20 -13.73
N ASN A 463 11.94 -3.20 -13.39
CA ASN A 463 12.77 -3.93 -14.36
C ASN A 463 13.58 -2.99 -15.29
N GLY A 464 14.15 -1.93 -14.71
CA GLY A 464 15.00 -1.00 -15.43
C GLY A 464 14.28 0.12 -16.17
N GLU A 465 12.94 0.18 -16.21
CA GLU A 465 12.17 1.25 -16.83
C GLU A 465 11.49 2.14 -15.80
N TYR A 466 11.52 3.46 -16.00
CA TYR A 466 10.77 4.40 -15.15
C TYR A 466 9.30 3.98 -15.08
N TRP A 467 8.80 3.76 -13.87
CA TRP A 467 7.43 3.29 -13.65
C TRP A 467 6.51 4.36 -13.08
N GLY A 468 7.06 5.44 -12.55
CA GLY A 468 6.33 6.63 -12.12
C GLY A 468 6.58 7.06 -10.69
N VAL A 469 5.91 8.15 -10.32
CA VAL A 469 5.95 8.72 -8.97
C VAL A 469 4.95 8.00 -8.08
N TYR A 470 5.38 7.67 -6.87
CA TYR A 470 4.58 7.07 -5.80
C TYR A 470 4.69 7.88 -4.51
N ASN A 471 3.76 7.67 -3.63
CA ASN A 471 3.84 8.02 -2.22
C ASN A 471 4.33 6.79 -1.45
N LEU A 472 5.59 6.81 -0.98
CA LEU A 472 6.10 5.83 -0.06
C LEU A 472 5.49 6.10 1.30
N THR A 473 4.73 5.15 1.84
CA THR A 473 3.83 5.34 2.97
C THR A 473 3.95 4.17 3.95
N GLU A 474 3.79 4.44 5.22
CA GLU A 474 3.64 3.41 6.24
C GLU A 474 2.47 2.46 5.92
N ARG A 475 2.57 1.26 6.45
CA ARG A 475 1.50 0.28 6.35
C ARG A 475 0.91 0.01 7.73
N TYR A 476 -0.35 0.36 7.97
CA TYR A 476 -1.06 -0.05 9.17
C TYR A 476 -1.13 -1.57 9.25
N SER A 477 -0.61 -2.12 10.34
CA SER A 477 -0.57 -3.54 10.66
C SER A 477 -0.20 -3.73 12.13
N ASP A 478 -0.36 -4.93 12.67
CA ASP A 478 0.06 -5.30 14.02
C ASP A 478 1.47 -4.82 14.36
N ASP A 479 2.43 -5.02 13.46
CA ASP A 479 3.82 -4.57 13.62
C ASP A 479 3.97 -3.03 13.59
N ASN A 480 3.15 -2.31 12.83
CA ASN A 480 3.16 -0.85 12.80
C ASN A 480 2.66 -0.27 14.13
N PHE A 481 1.60 -0.83 14.69
CA PHE A 481 1.11 -0.43 16.03
C PHE A 481 2.14 -0.73 17.12
N GLU A 482 2.88 -1.85 17.03
CA GLU A 482 3.99 -2.14 17.95
C GLU A 482 5.09 -1.07 17.85
N GLN A 483 5.47 -0.65 16.62
CA GLN A 483 6.53 0.35 16.42
C GLN A 483 6.08 1.76 16.87
N ASN A 484 4.85 2.16 16.52
CA ASN A 484 4.34 3.50 16.75
C ASN A 484 3.92 3.73 18.20
N TYR A 485 3.29 2.75 18.84
CA TYR A 485 2.64 2.91 20.14
C TYR A 485 3.19 1.98 21.23
N GLY A 486 4.16 1.13 20.94
CA GLY A 486 4.74 0.19 21.89
C GLY A 486 3.80 -0.92 22.36
N VAL A 487 2.67 -1.12 21.69
CA VAL A 487 1.71 -2.19 22.02
C VAL A 487 2.17 -3.50 21.40
N ASP A 488 2.28 -4.56 22.21
CA ASP A 488 2.64 -5.89 21.71
C ASP A 488 1.74 -6.27 20.53
N LYS A 489 2.33 -6.58 19.39
CA LYS A 489 1.61 -6.89 18.14
C LYS A 489 0.62 -8.05 18.29
N ASP A 490 0.92 -9.04 19.18
CA ASP A 490 0.01 -10.17 19.45
C ASP A 490 -1.18 -9.74 20.33
N ASN A 491 -1.12 -8.53 20.93
CA ASN A 491 -2.16 -7.88 21.72
C ASN A 491 -2.97 -6.84 20.92
N VAL A 492 -2.57 -6.54 19.68
CA VAL A 492 -3.27 -5.57 18.81
C VAL A 492 -4.53 -6.20 18.20
N VAL A 493 -5.63 -5.42 18.20
CA VAL A 493 -6.88 -5.73 17.52
C VAL A 493 -7.19 -4.59 16.55
N VAL A 494 -7.39 -4.88 15.27
CA VAL A 494 -7.68 -3.89 14.24
C VAL A 494 -8.95 -4.28 13.48
N PHE A 495 -9.87 -3.34 13.36
CA PHE A 495 -11.02 -3.43 12.47
C PHE A 495 -10.90 -2.43 11.35
N LYS A 496 -11.08 -2.92 10.13
CA LYS A 496 -11.09 -2.13 8.91
C LYS A 496 -12.40 -2.34 8.17
N GLU A 497 -13.11 -1.25 7.87
CA GLU A 497 -14.37 -1.30 7.14
C GLU A 497 -15.36 -2.33 7.74
N ASP A 498 -15.50 -2.31 9.07
CA ASP A 498 -16.34 -3.21 9.88
C ASP A 498 -15.94 -4.70 9.79
N GLU A 499 -14.75 -5.05 9.28
CA GLU A 499 -14.22 -6.41 9.25
C GLU A 499 -12.92 -6.50 10.07
N LEU A 500 -12.72 -7.62 10.77
CA LEU A 500 -11.48 -7.87 11.53
C LEU A 500 -10.30 -8.03 10.54
N ASP A 501 -9.35 -7.11 10.59
CA ASP A 501 -8.12 -7.11 9.78
C ASP A 501 -6.96 -7.81 10.51
N GLU A 502 -6.68 -7.39 11.76
CA GLU A 502 -5.67 -8.02 12.62
C GLU A 502 -6.32 -8.40 13.97
N GLY A 503 -5.93 -9.54 14.53
CA GLY A 503 -6.47 -10.06 15.78
C GLY A 503 -6.97 -11.50 15.68
N LYS A 504 -7.88 -11.89 16.57
CA LYS A 504 -8.43 -13.24 16.70
C LYS A 504 -9.94 -13.23 16.48
N ASP A 505 -10.53 -14.38 16.05
CA ASP A 505 -12.00 -14.50 15.83
C ASP A 505 -12.82 -14.08 17.07
N GLU A 506 -12.30 -14.24 18.28
CA GLU A 506 -12.94 -13.83 19.54
C GLU A 506 -12.99 -12.31 19.76
N ASP A 507 -12.07 -11.55 19.14
CA ASP A 507 -12.01 -10.09 19.26
C ASP A 507 -13.18 -9.38 18.58
N ILE A 508 -13.93 -10.12 17.74
CA ILE A 508 -15.17 -9.60 17.14
C ILE A 508 -16.15 -9.15 18.22
N ALA A 509 -16.16 -9.81 19.38
CA ALA A 509 -17.03 -9.43 20.49
C ALA A 509 -16.71 -8.03 21.05
N LEU A 510 -15.44 -7.61 21.02
CA LEU A 510 -15.03 -6.26 21.45
C LEU A 510 -15.56 -5.19 20.49
N TYR A 511 -15.56 -5.49 19.19
CA TYR A 511 -16.10 -4.57 18.19
C TYR A 511 -17.63 -4.55 18.20
N ASP A 512 -18.28 -5.72 18.38
CA ASP A 512 -19.73 -5.80 18.55
C ASP A 512 -20.18 -5.00 19.80
N GLU A 513 -19.38 -4.99 20.88
CA GLU A 513 -19.60 -4.15 22.06
C GLU A 513 -19.55 -2.66 21.70
N LEU A 514 -18.49 -2.19 21.02
CA LEU A 514 -18.38 -0.81 20.54
C LEU A 514 -19.62 -0.42 19.72
N MET A 515 -19.99 -1.24 18.76
CA MET A 515 -21.11 -0.95 17.86
C MET A 515 -22.49 -1.03 18.55
N SER A 516 -22.58 -1.70 19.70
CA SER A 516 -23.82 -1.76 20.48
C SER A 516 -24.23 -0.39 21.03
N TYR A 517 -23.26 0.50 21.24
CA TYR A 517 -23.50 1.86 21.72
C TYR A 517 -24.31 2.72 20.74
N ALA A 518 -24.33 2.39 19.46
CA ALA A 518 -25.20 3.04 18.47
C ALA A 518 -26.72 2.96 18.82
N ASN A 519 -27.10 2.05 19.71
CA ASN A 519 -28.49 1.86 20.13
C ASN A 519 -28.75 2.34 21.56
N LYS A 520 -27.79 3.00 22.21
CA LYS A 520 -27.94 3.52 23.57
C LYS A 520 -28.40 4.99 23.58
N ASP A 521 -29.02 5.42 24.64
CA ASP A 521 -29.48 6.80 24.82
C ASP A 521 -28.37 7.65 25.42
N PHE A 522 -27.67 8.42 24.57
CA PHE A 522 -26.58 9.30 24.98
C PHE A 522 -27.02 10.65 25.57
N THR A 523 -28.35 10.90 25.71
CA THR A 523 -28.81 12.00 26.53
C THR A 523 -28.59 11.72 28.03
N ASP A 524 -28.31 10.44 28.38
CA ASP A 524 -27.85 10.03 29.70
C ASP A 524 -26.31 10.11 29.79
N ASP A 525 -25.81 10.98 30.64
CA ASP A 525 -24.37 11.14 30.90
C ASP A 525 -23.71 9.86 31.44
N ALA A 526 -24.45 8.96 32.09
CA ALA A 526 -23.89 7.68 32.50
C ALA A 526 -23.52 6.82 31.29
N VAL A 527 -24.33 6.81 30.24
CA VAL A 527 -24.03 6.11 28.97
C VAL A 527 -22.80 6.71 28.27
N TYR A 528 -22.70 8.05 28.27
CA TYR A 528 -21.53 8.73 27.72
C TYR A 528 -20.24 8.40 28.50
N ASN A 529 -20.32 8.39 29.83
CA ASN A 529 -19.17 8.03 30.67
C ASN A 529 -18.75 6.57 30.47
N ASP A 530 -19.71 5.64 30.34
CA ASP A 530 -19.41 4.24 30.02
C ASP A 530 -18.75 4.11 28.64
N PHE A 531 -19.19 4.86 27.64
CA PHE A 531 -18.56 4.92 26.32
C PHE A 531 -17.12 5.41 26.39
N CYS A 532 -16.83 6.44 27.18
CA CYS A 532 -15.47 6.96 27.38
C CYS A 532 -14.53 5.95 28.09
N ASN A 533 -15.05 4.92 28.72
CA ASN A 533 -14.24 3.84 29.28
C ASN A 533 -13.72 2.87 28.22
N ILE A 534 -14.42 2.72 27.09
CA ILE A 534 -14.06 1.80 26.02
C ILE A 534 -13.55 2.49 24.75
N VAL A 535 -13.70 3.82 24.65
CA VAL A 535 -13.25 4.63 23.49
C VAL A 535 -12.37 5.75 24.00
N ASP A 536 -11.27 5.98 23.30
CA ASP A 536 -10.48 7.20 23.43
C ASP A 536 -11.30 8.34 22.78
N ILE A 537 -11.92 9.14 23.64
CA ILE A 537 -12.91 10.14 23.21
C ILE A 537 -12.25 11.30 22.45
N ASP A 538 -10.96 11.58 22.69
CA ASP A 538 -10.22 12.58 21.94
C ASP A 538 -9.96 12.07 20.53
N SER A 539 -9.52 10.81 20.42
CA SER A 539 -9.33 10.15 19.12
C SER A 539 -10.63 10.09 18.29
N PHE A 540 -11.75 9.74 18.93
CA PHE A 540 -13.06 9.74 18.30
C PHE A 540 -13.46 11.12 17.80
N THR A 541 -13.33 12.13 18.66
CA THR A 541 -13.75 13.51 18.36
C THR A 541 -12.95 14.09 17.21
N ASP A 542 -11.61 13.99 17.29
CA ASP A 542 -10.68 14.54 16.30
C ASP A 542 -10.86 13.87 14.93
N TYR A 543 -11.05 12.53 14.91
CA TYR A 543 -11.27 11.77 13.69
C TYR A 543 -12.55 12.22 12.96
N TYR A 544 -13.70 12.22 13.67
CA TYR A 544 -14.97 12.64 13.04
C TYR A 544 -14.97 14.12 12.66
N ALA A 545 -14.38 14.98 13.47
CA ALA A 545 -14.23 16.39 13.14
C ALA A 545 -13.38 16.61 11.88
N THR A 546 -12.29 15.85 11.72
CA THR A 546 -11.41 15.92 10.54
C THR A 546 -12.13 15.42 9.29
N GLU A 547 -12.72 14.22 9.30
CA GLU A 547 -13.43 13.62 8.16
C GLU A 547 -14.59 14.50 7.70
N ILE A 548 -15.34 15.07 8.64
CA ILE A 548 -16.42 16.00 8.38
C ILE A 548 -15.87 17.31 7.78
N TYR A 549 -14.76 17.85 8.33
CA TYR A 549 -14.18 19.09 7.85
C TYR A 549 -13.66 18.97 6.42
N ILE A 550 -12.88 17.94 6.11
CA ILE A 550 -12.35 17.72 4.75
C ILE A 550 -13.42 17.30 3.73
N GLY A 551 -14.59 16.86 4.20
CA GLY A 551 -15.70 16.44 3.37
C GLY A 551 -15.36 15.19 2.56
N ASN A 552 -14.80 14.14 3.19
CA ASN A 552 -14.43 12.90 2.50
C ASN A 552 -15.66 12.20 1.93
N SER A 553 -15.72 12.08 0.60
CA SER A 553 -16.85 11.45 -0.10
C SER A 553 -16.82 9.93 -0.07
N ASP A 554 -15.63 9.34 0.10
CA ASP A 554 -15.42 7.89 0.09
C ASP A 554 -15.31 7.30 1.52
N TRP A 555 -15.76 8.04 2.54
CA TRP A 555 -15.76 7.63 3.95
C TRP A 555 -17.08 6.95 4.35
N LEU A 556 -18.23 7.63 4.20
CA LEU A 556 -19.56 7.09 4.45
C LEU A 556 -20.30 6.94 3.13
N ILE A 557 -20.56 5.70 2.75
CA ILE A 557 -21.12 5.38 1.43
C ILE A 557 -22.63 5.17 1.54
N PRO A 558 -23.44 5.96 0.81
CA PRO A 558 -24.88 5.79 0.77
C PRO A 558 -25.25 4.51 0.02
N SER A 559 -26.10 3.70 0.65
CA SER A 559 -26.68 2.49 0.09
C SER A 559 -27.96 2.15 0.86
N ASP A 560 -28.67 1.09 0.50
CA ASP A 560 -29.80 0.56 1.30
C ASP A 560 -29.40 0.26 2.76
N LYS A 561 -28.13 0.01 3.00
CA LYS A 561 -27.49 -0.06 4.30
C LYS A 561 -26.20 0.73 4.21
N PRO A 562 -26.16 1.97 4.69
CA PRO A 562 -24.94 2.76 4.74
C PRO A 562 -23.81 1.97 5.40
N TYR A 563 -22.60 2.09 4.86
CA TYR A 563 -21.43 1.41 5.39
C TYR A 563 -20.24 2.36 5.41
N ARG A 564 -19.34 2.09 6.35
CA ARG A 564 -18.07 2.79 6.48
C ARG A 564 -17.07 2.22 5.49
N LYS A 565 -16.38 3.11 4.80
CA LYS A 565 -15.25 2.80 3.94
C LYS A 565 -14.08 3.68 4.36
N ASN A 566 -12.86 3.25 4.08
CA ASN A 566 -11.68 3.98 4.52
C ASN A 566 -11.74 4.32 6.03
N TYR A 567 -12.22 3.36 6.80
CA TYR A 567 -12.46 3.43 8.24
C TYR A 567 -11.61 2.38 8.94
N LEU A 568 -10.80 2.78 9.91
CA LEU A 568 -9.95 1.90 10.68
C LEU A 568 -9.95 2.31 12.15
N VAL A 569 -10.18 1.31 13.01
CA VAL A 569 -10.08 1.45 14.46
C VAL A 569 -9.25 0.31 15.04
N TRP A 570 -8.55 0.61 16.12
CA TRP A 570 -7.71 -0.36 16.79
C TRP A 570 -7.73 -0.19 18.31
N ARG A 571 -7.32 -1.24 19.02
CA ARG A 571 -7.11 -1.23 20.47
C ARG A 571 -6.16 -2.36 20.89
N ALA A 572 -5.62 -2.27 22.13
CA ALA A 572 -5.08 -3.43 22.80
C ALA A 572 -6.23 -4.36 23.23
N ARG A 573 -6.07 -5.67 23.03
CA ARG A 573 -7.05 -6.69 23.49
C ARG A 573 -7.15 -6.72 25.00
N THR A 574 -5.99 -6.75 25.66
CA THR A 574 -5.84 -6.72 27.12
C THR A 574 -5.12 -5.44 27.49
N ALA A 575 -5.66 -4.74 28.49
CA ALA A 575 -5.06 -3.52 28.98
C ALA A 575 -3.70 -3.79 29.65
N ASP A 576 -2.78 -2.85 29.47
CA ASP A 576 -1.49 -2.76 30.13
C ASP A 576 -1.36 -1.35 30.73
N GLU A 577 -1.34 -1.27 32.05
CA GLU A 577 -1.33 0.00 32.79
C GLU A 577 -0.01 0.79 32.58
N GLU A 578 1.06 0.14 32.13
CA GLU A 578 2.37 0.79 31.89
C GLU A 578 2.41 1.51 30.55
N ASN A 579 1.52 1.18 29.61
CA ASN A 579 1.46 1.78 28.28
C ASN A 579 0.10 2.50 28.06
N PRO A 580 0.08 3.83 27.94
CA PRO A 580 -1.16 4.60 27.76
C PRO A 580 -1.92 4.28 26.47
N TYR A 581 -1.27 3.67 25.47
CA TYR A 581 -1.90 3.21 24.24
C TYR A 581 -2.43 1.78 24.35
N ALA A 582 -2.06 1.05 25.38
CA ALA A 582 -2.55 -0.30 25.69
C ALA A 582 -3.65 -0.30 26.77
N ASP A 583 -4.37 0.79 26.95
CA ASP A 583 -5.43 0.94 27.96
C ASP A 583 -6.75 0.20 27.62
N GLY A 584 -6.78 -0.48 26.49
CA GLY A 584 -7.94 -1.22 25.99
C GLY A 584 -9.03 -0.35 25.38
N LYS A 585 -8.80 0.94 25.12
CA LYS A 585 -9.74 1.83 24.45
C LYS A 585 -9.57 1.80 22.94
N TRP A 586 -10.68 1.92 22.21
CA TRP A 586 -10.69 2.06 20.77
C TRP A 586 -10.14 3.42 20.34
N ARG A 587 -9.21 3.42 19.38
CA ARG A 587 -8.60 4.58 18.74
C ARG A 587 -8.79 4.51 17.24
N TYR A 588 -8.84 5.68 16.60
CA TYR A 588 -9.09 5.84 15.17
C TYR A 588 -7.79 6.09 14.41
N MET A 589 -7.79 5.73 13.12
CA MET A 589 -6.66 5.96 12.22
C MET A 589 -7.19 6.59 10.94
N LEU A 590 -6.55 7.67 10.51
CA LEU A 590 -6.89 8.34 9.25
C LEU A 590 -6.11 7.72 8.09
N TYR A 591 -6.78 7.41 6.99
CA TYR A 591 -6.14 6.98 5.75
C TYR A 591 -7.08 7.09 4.55
N ASP A 592 -6.50 7.15 3.35
CA ASP A 592 -7.21 7.16 2.06
C ASP A 592 -8.20 8.33 1.94
N THR A 593 -7.67 9.56 2.18
CA THR A 593 -8.47 10.79 2.17
C THR A 593 -8.49 11.49 0.81
N GLU A 594 -8.04 10.85 -0.26
CA GLU A 594 -7.92 11.47 -1.58
C GLU A 594 -9.25 11.98 -2.11
N TYR A 595 -10.39 11.30 -1.80
CA TYR A 595 -11.69 11.72 -2.30
C TYR A 595 -12.36 12.78 -1.42
N SER A 596 -11.61 13.83 -1.10
CA SER A 596 -12.01 14.95 -0.26
C SER A 596 -11.72 16.31 -0.91
N MET A 597 -12.01 17.40 -0.23
CA MET A 597 -11.72 18.77 -0.65
C MET A 597 -12.12 19.07 -2.10
N GLY A 598 -13.22 18.48 -2.58
CA GLY A 598 -13.76 18.76 -3.92
C GLY A 598 -13.05 18.06 -5.06
N LEU A 599 -12.41 16.91 -4.83
CA LEU A 599 -11.89 16.08 -5.92
C LEU A 599 -12.99 15.86 -6.98
N TYR A 600 -12.68 16.07 -8.25
CA TYR A 600 -13.59 16.05 -9.40
C TYR A 600 -14.70 17.11 -9.40
N ASN A 601 -14.69 18.06 -8.45
CA ASN A 601 -15.67 19.12 -8.31
C ASN A 601 -14.98 20.48 -8.18
N SER A 602 -15.77 21.58 -8.24
CA SER A 602 -15.27 22.88 -7.78
C SER A 602 -15.08 22.87 -6.28
N GLY A 603 -13.85 23.14 -5.80
CA GLY A 603 -13.53 23.18 -4.38
C GLY A 603 -14.42 24.15 -3.60
N ARG A 604 -14.69 25.34 -4.16
CA ARG A 604 -15.58 26.33 -3.55
C ARG A 604 -17.01 25.82 -3.42
N GLN A 605 -17.56 25.16 -4.43
CA GLN A 605 -18.92 24.62 -4.41
C GLN A 605 -18.99 23.43 -3.44
N TYR A 606 -17.97 22.57 -3.46
CA TYR A 606 -17.90 21.40 -2.60
C TYR A 606 -17.75 21.76 -1.12
N ALA A 607 -17.07 22.86 -0.81
CA ALA A 607 -16.94 23.37 0.57
C ALA A 607 -18.29 23.71 1.22
N GLN A 608 -19.36 23.87 0.42
CA GLN A 608 -20.73 24.11 0.90
C GLN A 608 -21.49 22.82 1.22
N THR A 609 -20.86 21.64 1.05
CA THR A 609 -21.53 20.35 1.33
C THR A 609 -21.72 20.17 2.83
N ASP A 610 -22.93 19.81 3.23
CA ASP A 610 -23.29 19.44 4.60
C ASP A 610 -22.82 18.01 4.93
N SER A 611 -21.55 17.89 5.28
CA SER A 611 -20.95 16.63 5.70
C SER A 611 -21.29 16.27 7.15
N PHE A 612 -21.71 17.24 7.97
CA PHE A 612 -22.13 16.98 9.35
C PHE A 612 -23.47 16.24 9.42
N THR A 613 -24.50 16.77 8.74
CA THR A 613 -25.79 16.07 8.65
C THR A 613 -25.66 14.74 7.92
N LYS A 614 -24.78 14.64 6.91
CA LYS A 614 -24.47 13.37 6.27
C LYS A 614 -23.93 12.36 7.28
N ALA A 615 -22.95 12.72 8.09
CA ALA A 615 -22.38 11.83 9.12
C ALA A 615 -23.43 11.38 10.12
N LYS A 616 -24.25 12.30 10.63
CA LYS A 616 -25.38 11.98 11.55
C LYS A 616 -26.40 11.03 10.93
N SER A 617 -26.65 11.13 9.63
CA SER A 617 -27.65 10.28 8.96
C SER A 617 -27.13 8.90 8.57
N MET A 618 -25.80 8.74 8.41
CA MET A 618 -25.20 7.56 7.84
C MET A 618 -24.39 6.73 8.82
N ASP A 619 -23.91 7.31 9.91
CA ASP A 619 -23.19 6.62 10.96
C ASP A 619 -24.02 6.55 12.25
N PRO A 620 -24.61 5.39 12.56
CA PRO A 620 -25.47 5.25 13.76
C PRO A 620 -24.72 5.49 15.07
N LEU A 621 -23.41 5.16 15.15
CA LEU A 621 -22.63 5.40 16.36
C LEU A 621 -22.41 6.90 16.56
N PHE A 622 -21.97 7.61 15.53
CA PHE A 622 -21.82 9.07 15.60
C PHE A 622 -23.16 9.77 15.88
N ALA A 623 -24.25 9.31 15.24
CA ALA A 623 -25.61 9.84 15.45
C ALA A 623 -26.09 9.68 16.89
N ALA A 624 -25.70 8.62 17.58
CA ALA A 624 -26.02 8.40 18.98
C ALA A 624 -25.15 9.30 19.88
N VAL A 625 -23.83 9.25 19.72
CA VAL A 625 -22.87 9.96 20.59
C VAL A 625 -23.05 11.47 20.53
N ILE A 626 -23.36 12.05 19.36
CA ILE A 626 -23.53 13.50 19.18
C ILE A 626 -24.78 14.08 19.92
N GLN A 627 -25.66 13.23 20.45
CA GLN A 627 -26.80 13.66 21.24
C GLN A 627 -26.43 14.06 22.69
N ASN A 628 -25.24 13.61 23.16
CA ASN A 628 -24.75 14.03 24.47
C ASN A 628 -24.23 15.48 24.38
N GLU A 629 -24.70 16.33 25.29
CA GLU A 629 -24.38 17.77 25.30
C GLU A 629 -22.89 18.01 25.55
N THR A 630 -22.25 17.25 26.45
CA THR A 630 -20.82 17.36 26.73
C THR A 630 -20.00 16.99 25.49
N PHE A 631 -20.36 15.90 24.81
CA PHE A 631 -19.70 15.51 23.57
C PHE A 631 -19.93 16.51 22.44
N TYR A 632 -21.17 16.98 22.26
CA TYR A 632 -21.48 17.99 21.24
C TYR A 632 -20.64 19.25 21.40
N ASN A 633 -20.55 19.79 22.63
CA ASN A 633 -19.75 20.96 22.92
C ASN A 633 -18.27 20.73 22.64
N LYS A 634 -17.73 19.54 23.00
CA LYS A 634 -16.36 19.14 22.67
C LYS A 634 -16.16 19.06 21.16
N PHE A 635 -17.05 18.41 20.42
CA PHE A 635 -16.97 18.30 18.96
C PHE A 635 -16.99 19.66 18.27
N VAL A 636 -17.86 20.57 18.70
CA VAL A 636 -17.91 21.95 18.16
C VAL A 636 -16.61 22.70 18.43
N ALA A 637 -16.06 22.58 19.62
CA ALA A 637 -14.76 23.20 19.96
C ALA A 637 -13.63 22.64 19.08
N THR A 638 -13.59 21.31 18.92
CA THR A 638 -12.58 20.60 18.13
C THR A 638 -12.63 21.00 16.64
N ILE A 639 -13.80 21.02 16.02
CA ILE A 639 -13.91 21.37 14.59
C ILE A 639 -13.57 22.84 14.33
N LYS A 640 -13.87 23.74 15.29
CA LYS A 640 -13.42 25.14 15.24
C LYS A 640 -11.91 25.24 15.31
N GLU A 641 -11.28 24.50 16.20
CA GLU A 641 -9.84 24.44 16.34
C GLU A 641 -9.19 23.88 15.05
N ILE A 642 -9.63 22.73 14.56
CA ILE A 642 -9.14 22.12 13.32
C ILE A 642 -9.22 23.12 12.16
N GLY A 643 -10.35 23.78 12.00
CA GLY A 643 -10.56 24.76 10.91
C GLY A 643 -9.70 26.02 11.02
N SER A 644 -9.41 26.48 12.23
CA SER A 644 -8.66 27.73 12.48
C SER A 644 -7.14 27.52 12.65
N THR A 645 -6.71 26.27 12.92
CA THR A 645 -5.28 25.94 13.12
C THR A 645 -4.76 25.01 12.04
N ASN A 646 -5.17 23.73 12.04
CA ASN A 646 -4.68 22.71 11.11
C ASN A 646 -5.00 23.07 9.65
N PHE A 647 -6.19 23.58 9.39
CA PHE A 647 -6.64 24.01 8.05
C PHE A 647 -6.71 25.55 7.90
N ASP A 648 -5.89 26.30 8.66
CA ASP A 648 -5.72 27.75 8.40
C ASP A 648 -5.37 28.00 6.93
N TYR A 649 -6.15 28.85 6.28
CA TYR A 649 -6.04 29.07 4.84
C TYR A 649 -4.65 29.48 4.38
N ASN A 650 -4.00 30.41 5.09
CA ASN A 650 -2.71 30.95 4.66
C ASN A 650 -1.59 29.92 4.87
N THR A 651 -1.61 29.20 5.97
CA THR A 651 -0.66 28.13 6.29
C THR A 651 -0.80 26.98 5.31
N CYS A 652 -2.02 26.56 5.05
CA CYS A 652 -2.32 25.50 4.08
C CYS A 652 -1.92 25.86 2.65
N CYS A 653 -2.15 27.13 2.22
CA CYS A 653 -1.71 27.59 0.90
C CYS A 653 -0.19 27.48 0.74
N LYS A 654 0.59 27.89 1.74
CA LYS A 654 2.06 27.75 1.70
C LYS A 654 2.48 26.29 1.59
N LYS A 655 1.85 25.41 2.37
CA LYS A 655 2.15 23.98 2.35
C LYS A 655 1.81 23.33 1.01
N LEU A 656 0.67 23.70 0.41
CA LEU A 656 0.30 23.26 -0.93
C LEU A 656 1.29 23.78 -2.00
N ASP A 657 1.84 24.99 -1.85
CA ASP A 657 2.87 25.52 -2.74
C ASP A 657 4.19 24.75 -2.60
N GLU A 658 4.59 24.36 -1.37
CA GLU A 658 5.75 23.50 -1.11
C GLU A 658 5.58 22.13 -1.80
N TYR A 659 4.43 21.47 -1.63
CA TYR A 659 4.15 20.20 -2.31
C TYR A 659 4.06 20.36 -3.82
N THR A 660 3.54 21.47 -4.31
CA THR A 660 3.53 21.78 -5.74
C THR A 660 4.93 21.86 -6.30
N ALA A 661 5.83 22.59 -5.62
CA ALA A 661 7.22 22.72 -6.04
C ALA A 661 7.95 21.39 -6.08
N LEU A 662 7.62 20.46 -5.16
CA LEU A 662 8.22 19.13 -5.08
C LEU A 662 7.62 18.15 -6.12
N TYR A 663 6.29 18.03 -6.19
CA TYR A 663 5.63 16.99 -6.98
C TYR A 663 5.43 17.36 -8.44
N LYS A 664 5.17 18.61 -8.77
CA LYS A 664 4.88 19.02 -10.15
C LYS A 664 6.00 18.68 -11.14
N PRO A 665 7.31 18.88 -10.83
CA PRO A 665 8.40 18.43 -11.70
C PRO A 665 8.40 16.90 -11.88
N LEU A 666 8.25 16.14 -10.80
CA LEU A 666 8.22 14.67 -10.82
C LEU A 666 7.06 14.12 -11.66
N MET A 667 5.90 14.78 -11.62
CA MET A 667 4.71 14.38 -12.36
C MET A 667 4.83 14.60 -13.87
N GLN A 668 5.81 15.37 -14.38
CA GLN A 668 5.99 15.54 -15.83
C GLN A 668 6.32 14.22 -16.53
N ASP A 669 7.23 13.43 -15.95
CA ASP A 669 7.60 12.13 -16.49
C ASP A 669 6.46 11.11 -16.31
N TYR A 670 5.71 11.21 -15.20
CA TYR A 670 4.52 10.40 -14.99
C TYR A 670 3.48 10.62 -16.09
N TYR A 671 3.17 11.89 -16.42
CA TYR A 671 2.25 12.22 -17.51
C TYR A 671 2.78 11.76 -18.87
N THR A 672 4.09 11.93 -19.14
CA THR A 672 4.71 11.44 -20.38
C THR A 672 4.52 9.94 -20.52
N ARG A 673 4.82 9.17 -19.46
CA ARG A 673 4.68 7.73 -19.47
C ARG A 673 3.24 7.26 -19.68
N TYR A 674 2.28 7.86 -18.96
CA TYR A 674 0.92 7.35 -18.92
C TYR A 674 -0.01 7.99 -19.95
N PHE A 675 0.27 9.19 -20.42
CA PHE A 675 -0.60 9.96 -21.30
C PHE A 675 0.10 10.55 -22.52
N GLY A 676 1.41 10.42 -22.61
CA GLY A 676 2.23 10.92 -23.71
C GLY A 676 2.82 12.30 -23.49
N ILE A 677 3.91 12.58 -24.23
CA ILE A 677 4.64 13.85 -24.13
C ILE A 677 3.80 15.05 -24.61
N THR A 678 2.84 14.81 -25.50
CA THR A 678 1.94 15.84 -26.06
C THR A 678 0.69 16.08 -25.21
N ASP A 679 0.49 15.29 -24.14
CA ASP A 679 -0.66 15.48 -23.25
C ASP A 679 -0.57 16.82 -22.51
N THR A 680 -1.57 17.66 -22.70
CA THR A 680 -1.70 18.95 -22.01
C THR A 680 -2.79 18.95 -20.96
N TRP A 681 -3.76 18.03 -21.09
CA TRP A 681 -4.90 18.00 -20.18
C TRP A 681 -4.47 17.62 -18.77
N HIS A 682 -3.81 16.48 -18.58
CA HIS A 682 -3.35 16.02 -17.27
C HIS A 682 -2.32 16.99 -16.65
N ARG A 683 -1.40 17.54 -17.47
CA ARG A 683 -0.44 18.56 -17.01
C ARG A 683 -1.12 19.79 -16.45
N ASN A 684 -2.20 20.25 -17.07
CA ASN A 684 -2.99 21.38 -16.58
C ASN A 684 -3.86 21.03 -15.37
N GLN A 685 -4.25 19.76 -15.21
CA GLN A 685 -5.03 19.32 -14.05
C GLN A 685 -4.27 19.47 -12.74
N PHE A 686 -2.94 19.36 -12.74
CA PHE A 686 -2.16 19.53 -11.52
C PHE A 686 -2.43 20.88 -10.86
N ASP A 687 -2.18 21.99 -11.57
CA ASP A 687 -2.39 23.36 -11.05
C ASP A 687 -3.87 23.65 -10.75
N SER A 688 -4.76 23.14 -11.61
CA SER A 688 -6.20 23.28 -11.42
C SER A 688 -6.65 22.64 -10.11
N ASN A 689 -6.22 21.40 -9.84
CA ASN A 689 -6.60 20.69 -8.61
C ASN A 689 -6.00 21.29 -7.34
N VAL A 690 -4.75 21.77 -7.40
CA VAL A 690 -4.17 22.55 -6.29
C VAL A 690 -5.00 23.82 -6.03
N SER A 691 -5.41 24.51 -7.08
CA SER A 691 -6.26 25.70 -6.96
C SER A 691 -7.63 25.37 -6.36
N GLU A 692 -8.23 24.22 -6.73
CA GLU A 692 -9.51 23.79 -6.15
C GLU A 692 -9.39 23.41 -4.67
N MET A 693 -8.27 22.80 -4.23
CA MET A 693 -7.99 22.60 -2.80
C MET A 693 -7.91 23.94 -2.04
N LYS A 694 -7.21 24.93 -2.59
CA LYS A 694 -7.16 26.28 -2.00
C LYS A 694 -8.54 26.95 -1.97
N ASN A 695 -9.33 26.81 -3.03
CA ASN A 695 -10.70 27.33 -3.10
C ASN A 695 -11.62 26.68 -2.07
N PHE A 696 -11.47 25.38 -1.80
CA PHE A 696 -12.18 24.67 -0.74
C PHE A 696 -11.83 25.25 0.64
N LEU A 697 -10.55 25.30 0.96
CA LEU A 697 -10.04 25.79 2.25
C LEU A 697 -10.50 27.23 2.55
N LYS A 698 -10.55 28.07 1.51
CA LYS A 698 -10.89 29.49 1.66
C LYS A 698 -12.26 29.77 2.28
N VAL A 699 -13.22 28.84 2.07
CA VAL A 699 -14.62 29.07 2.49
C VAL A 699 -15.17 27.93 3.35
N ARG A 700 -14.39 26.85 3.57
CA ARG A 700 -14.90 25.66 4.25
C ARG A 700 -15.29 25.94 5.69
N TYR A 701 -14.46 26.67 6.42
CA TYR A 701 -14.70 26.96 7.83
C TYR A 701 -16.09 27.57 8.08
N GLU A 702 -16.40 28.65 7.38
CA GLU A 702 -17.70 29.34 7.53
C GLU A 702 -18.86 28.42 7.16
N ASN A 703 -18.75 27.72 6.03
CA ASN A 703 -19.83 26.86 5.56
C ASN A 703 -20.11 25.68 6.49
N ILE A 704 -19.08 25.02 7.03
CA ILE A 704 -19.32 23.86 7.90
C ILE A 704 -19.87 24.27 9.26
N MET A 705 -19.42 25.43 9.79
CA MET A 705 -19.95 25.96 11.04
C MET A 705 -21.44 26.33 10.94
N ASP A 706 -21.87 26.84 9.81
CA ASP A 706 -23.29 27.12 9.54
C ASP A 706 -24.20 25.89 9.70
N TYR A 707 -23.70 24.68 9.41
CA TYR A 707 -24.46 23.44 9.59
C TYR A 707 -24.38 22.88 11.02
N ILE A 708 -23.30 23.15 11.73
CA ILE A 708 -23.06 22.61 13.07
C ILE A 708 -23.78 23.47 14.13
N GLU A 709 -23.81 24.78 13.97
CA GLU A 709 -24.38 25.71 14.97
C GLU A 709 -25.90 25.95 14.80
N LYS A 710 -26.52 25.35 13.77
CA LYS A 710 -27.98 25.34 13.54
C LYS A 710 -28.64 24.17 14.25
#